data_6479c9312732cb94a9d9ef9dbb2217cc
#
_entry.id   6479c9312732cb94a9d9ef9dbb2217cc
#
_cell.length_a   1.000
_cell.length_b   1.000
_cell.length_c   1.000
_cell.angle_alpha   90.00
_cell.angle_beta   90.00
_cell.angle_gamma   90.00
#
_symmetry.space_group_name_H-M   'P 1'
#
loop_
_entity.id
_entity.type
_entity.pdbx_description
1 polymer ?
#
loop_
_entity_poly.entity_id
_entity_poly.type
_entity_poly.pdbx_seq_one_letter_code
_entity_poly.pdbx_strand_id
1 'polypeptide(L)'
;MMTMPKSLLRLHFLSLLLLCCCVSPASLAKIDGLYYLDDVVIGLVPCLPRQIEAFTQFTKEFDTRSCNHSDYSNNGAWCDNSTGAITKIQLTGCLSGTLKPNSSLFGFHQLRHLDLSNNNFISSTLPSRLGNLNKLQVLILSSNGLLGQVPSSISNLSQLSILNLSKNRLIGSFPLVTNLTKLSLFSLSHNLFTGTIPSSLFMMPSLSYLNVNENHLTSPIEVSNSSRLEYLYKTNFEENILEPISKLTNLKYLDLSFLNTSYPVDLRLLSSLKSLLRLYVSGNSLLATSIGVDSDIPPNLETLIMRNCNVTKFPNILRKLKHLRTVSISSNRIKGKVPMWLWSLPRLSIVLIGSNYFNGFEGTRNVLVDSSVQILDMGFNHFEGEIPLPPLSINTFYARKNTFTGNIPLSFCNRTSLTVLDLSYNNFTGPILQCLNDFKIVKLRKNNLEGNLPDRFNVGNSLRTIDVGENRLTGKLPRSFLNCSSLKFLSVDHNRIEDTFPFWLKDLPNLQVFKLRSNRFYGPISSPDQGPLAFPELHIFEISDNNFTGSLPPSYFVNWKSPSLKINRAGTMYMAEDIGASTYDDLIDLQYKGLSMEQMGILTFYSAIDLSGNKIEGQIPESIGLLKTLIALNLSNNAFTGHIPLALANVMELESLDLSRNQRSGTIPSGLKSLSFLAHINVSHNQLKGEIPQGTQITGQSKSSFEGNAGLCGLPLEESCFGPPTQQPKEEEEEEKEEEEVLNWRGVAIGFGPGVLLGLAIAQVIASYKPEWLIKIMCQ
;
A
#
# COMPACT_ATOMS: atom_id res chain seq x y z
N MET A 1 -24.09 51.17 7.62
CA MET A 1 -23.20 51.25 8.77
C MET A 1 -24.02 51.12 10.05
N MET A 2 -24.14 49.87 10.53
CA MET A 2 -24.78 49.63 11.84
C MET A 2 -23.74 48.97 12.74
N THR A 3 -23.32 49.67 13.76
CA THR A 3 -22.37 49.24 14.78
C THR A 3 -23.07 48.27 15.75
N MET A 4 -22.60 47.06 15.86
CA MET A 4 -23.04 46.09 16.86
C MET A 4 -22.59 46.52 18.28
N PRO A 5 -23.44 46.36 19.30
CA PRO A 5 -23.09 46.73 20.69
C PRO A 5 -22.06 45.80 21.29
N LYS A 6 -21.09 46.38 22.01
CA LYS A 6 -19.96 45.70 22.69
C LYS A 6 -20.35 44.63 23.72
N SER A 7 -21.62 44.49 24.06
CA SER A 7 -22.15 43.43 24.96
C SER A 7 -22.27 42.07 24.28
N LEU A 8 -22.51 42.01 22.96
CA LEU A 8 -22.60 40.71 22.23
C LEU A 8 -21.23 40.08 21.98
N LEU A 9 -20.18 40.90 21.85
CA LEU A 9 -18.80 40.37 21.68
C LEU A 9 -18.29 39.71 22.97
N ARG A 10 -18.72 40.15 24.15
CA ARG A 10 -18.34 39.54 25.43
C ARG A 10 -19.07 38.23 25.71
N LEU A 11 -20.30 38.05 25.23
CA LEU A 11 -21.02 36.77 25.34
C LEU A 11 -20.47 35.68 24.41
N HIS A 12 -20.02 36.05 23.23
CA HIS A 12 -19.36 35.06 22.31
C HIS A 12 -17.97 34.63 22.82
N PHE A 13 -17.22 35.55 23.47
CA PHE A 13 -15.93 35.19 24.08
C PHE A 13 -16.09 34.31 25.33
N LEU A 14 -17.13 34.51 26.15
CA LEU A 14 -17.44 33.63 27.28
C LEU A 14 -17.99 32.26 26.84
N SER A 15 -18.73 32.17 25.73
CA SER A 15 -19.22 30.88 25.23
C SER A 15 -18.11 30.03 24.60
N LEU A 16 -17.09 30.65 23.96
CA LEU A 16 -15.89 29.96 23.52
C LEU A 16 -15.00 29.49 24.69
N LEU A 17 -14.91 30.25 25.75
CA LEU A 17 -14.17 29.86 26.99
C LEU A 17 -14.86 28.72 27.74
N LEU A 18 -16.18 28.67 27.75
CA LEU A 18 -16.95 27.57 28.39
C LEU A 18 -16.97 26.26 27.55
N LEU A 19 -16.80 26.34 26.23
CA LEU A 19 -16.62 25.17 25.39
C LEU A 19 -15.23 24.52 25.50
N CYS A 20 -14.22 25.24 25.95
CA CYS A 20 -12.88 24.70 26.21
C CYS A 20 -12.74 23.97 27.57
N CYS A 21 -13.73 24.08 28.49
CA CYS A 21 -13.65 23.45 29.82
C CYS A 21 -14.42 22.13 29.96
N CYS A 22 -15.06 21.62 28.91
CA CYS A 22 -15.87 20.39 28.96
C CYS A 22 -15.39 19.30 28.01
N VAL A 23 -14.08 19.17 27.79
CA VAL A 23 -13.52 17.96 27.17
C VAL A 23 -12.90 17.09 28.23
N SER A 24 -13.59 16.01 28.55
CA SER A 24 -13.14 14.93 29.43
C SER A 24 -11.80 14.38 28.97
N PRO A 25 -10.84 14.11 29.86
CA PRO A 25 -9.57 13.50 29.48
C PRO A 25 -9.73 11.99 29.30
N ALA A 26 -10.20 11.54 28.16
CA ALA A 26 -10.14 10.13 27.76
C ALA A 26 -10.39 9.98 26.24
N SER A 27 -9.42 10.34 25.43
CA SER A 27 -9.28 9.75 24.11
C SER A 27 -7.82 9.34 23.90
N LEU A 28 -7.51 8.14 24.35
CA LEU A 28 -6.29 7.41 23.98
C LEU A 28 -6.31 7.13 22.49
N ALA A 29 -5.54 7.90 21.71
CA ALA A 29 -5.24 7.56 20.34
C ALA A 29 -4.28 6.36 20.34
N LYS A 30 -4.77 5.22 19.90
CA LYS A 30 -4.03 3.98 19.72
C LYS A 30 -3.34 4.03 18.36
N ILE A 31 -2.04 4.29 18.34
CA ILE A 31 -1.21 4.07 17.15
C ILE A 31 -0.16 3.02 17.56
N ASP A 32 -0.21 1.85 16.93
CA ASP A 32 0.78 0.76 17.01
C ASP A 32 1.32 0.41 18.41
N GLY A 33 0.46 0.20 19.37
CA GLY A 33 0.86 -0.33 20.69
C GLY A 33 1.63 0.64 21.58
N LEU A 34 1.89 1.87 21.18
CA LEU A 34 2.55 2.92 21.96
C LEU A 34 1.49 3.75 22.71
N TYR A 35 1.47 3.59 24.03
CA TYR A 35 0.71 4.50 24.89
C TYR A 35 1.54 5.75 25.16
N TYR A 36 1.12 6.91 24.65
CA TYR A 36 1.64 8.18 25.09
C TYR A 36 0.85 8.64 26.33
N LEU A 37 1.55 8.87 27.44
CA LEU A 37 0.99 9.59 28.58
C LEU A 37 0.96 11.08 28.20
N ASP A 38 -0.20 11.58 27.84
CA ASP A 38 -0.45 13.01 27.66
C ASP A 38 -0.60 13.69 29.03
N ASP A 39 0.52 14.08 29.63
CA ASP A 39 0.57 15.11 30.65
C ASP A 39 1.36 16.32 30.13
N VAL A 40 0.87 16.95 29.06
CA VAL A 40 1.37 18.25 28.61
C VAL A 40 0.23 19.21 28.50
N VAL A 41 0.05 19.99 29.57
CA VAL A 41 -0.74 21.20 29.57
C VAL A 41 -0.11 22.17 28.57
N ILE A 42 -0.81 22.47 27.48
CA ILE A 42 -0.42 23.54 26.55
C ILE A 42 -0.62 24.87 27.27
N GLY A 43 0.42 25.33 27.95
CA GLY A 43 0.44 26.67 28.52
C GLY A 43 0.72 27.69 27.42
N LEU A 44 -0.18 28.65 27.25
CA LEU A 44 -0.02 29.83 26.38
C LEU A 44 0.98 30.84 26.99
N VAL A 45 2.18 30.41 27.36
CA VAL A 45 3.22 31.34 27.79
C VAL A 45 4.16 31.59 26.61
N PRO A 46 4.41 32.86 26.25
CA PRO A 46 5.32 33.19 25.17
C PRO A 46 6.74 32.74 25.52
N CYS A 47 7.37 32.06 24.61
CA CYS A 47 8.79 31.69 24.70
C CYS A 47 9.67 32.95 24.79
N LEU A 48 10.80 32.86 25.48
CA LEU A 48 11.78 33.96 25.48
C LEU A 48 12.23 34.28 24.06
N PRO A 49 12.36 35.56 23.67
CA PRO A 49 12.75 35.97 22.32
C PRO A 49 14.04 35.28 21.80
N ARG A 50 15.04 35.13 22.67
CA ARG A 50 16.28 34.41 22.34
C ARG A 50 16.06 32.91 22.03
N GLN A 51 15.07 32.29 22.67
CA GLN A 51 14.73 30.89 22.40
C GLN A 51 14.01 30.73 21.06
N ILE A 52 13.14 31.69 20.71
CA ILE A 52 12.46 31.75 19.41
C ILE A 52 13.49 31.97 18.29
N GLU A 53 14.43 32.87 18.49
CA GLU A 53 15.53 33.12 17.54
C GLU A 53 16.38 31.86 17.33
N ALA A 54 16.79 31.18 18.42
CA ALA A 54 17.54 29.94 18.34
C ALA A 54 16.75 28.83 17.62
N PHE A 55 15.45 28.72 17.85
CA PHE A 55 14.58 27.76 17.14
C PHE A 55 14.46 28.10 15.66
N THR A 56 14.32 29.39 15.35
CA THR A 56 14.29 29.85 13.95
C THR A 56 15.64 29.59 13.26
N GLN A 57 16.74 29.76 13.96
CA GLN A 57 18.08 29.42 13.43
C GLN A 57 18.19 27.90 13.17
N PHE A 58 17.70 27.07 14.10
CA PHE A 58 17.67 25.62 13.93
C PHE A 58 16.87 25.19 12.71
N THR A 59 15.65 25.70 12.53
CA THR A 59 14.81 25.36 11.38
C THR A 59 15.42 25.81 10.04
N LYS A 60 16.15 26.94 10.02
CA LYS A 60 16.88 27.43 8.83
C LYS A 60 18.08 26.56 8.42
N GLU A 61 18.53 25.62 9.25
CA GLU A 61 19.57 24.65 8.88
C GLU A 61 19.06 23.64 7.85
N PHE A 62 17.75 23.55 7.62
CA PHE A 62 17.06 22.56 6.81
C PHE A 62 16.17 23.18 5.75
N ASP A 63 15.83 22.40 4.72
CA ASP A 63 14.72 22.70 3.84
C ASP A 63 13.41 22.34 4.54
N THR A 64 12.53 23.33 4.71
CA THR A 64 11.27 23.23 5.45
C THR A 64 10.03 23.30 4.56
N ARG A 65 10.19 23.20 3.23
CA ARG A 65 9.07 23.30 2.27
C ARG A 65 7.97 22.25 2.49
N SER A 66 8.31 21.13 3.09
CA SER A 66 7.37 20.05 3.43
C SER A 66 6.63 20.30 4.75
N CYS A 67 6.98 21.33 5.51
CA CYS A 67 6.34 21.63 6.79
C CYS A 67 4.89 22.11 6.59
N ASN A 68 3.95 21.46 7.25
CA ASN A 68 2.58 21.96 7.36
C ASN A 68 2.50 22.98 8.50
N HIS A 69 2.62 24.24 8.19
CA HIS A 69 2.59 25.35 9.16
C HIS A 69 1.22 25.57 9.81
N SER A 70 0.17 24.91 9.35
CA SER A 70 -1.17 24.96 9.95
C SER A 70 -1.43 23.85 10.98
N ASP A 71 -0.55 22.86 11.08
CA ASP A 71 -0.65 21.77 12.05
C ASP A 71 0.19 22.05 13.30
N TYR A 72 -0.33 22.95 14.15
CA TYR A 72 0.31 23.33 15.42
C TYR A 72 0.32 22.20 16.47
N SER A 73 -0.39 21.10 16.24
CA SER A 73 -0.40 19.96 17.16
C SER A 73 0.81 19.04 16.99
N ASN A 74 1.37 18.97 15.78
CA ASN A 74 2.44 18.05 15.42
C ASN A 74 3.77 18.74 15.05
N ASN A 75 3.80 20.05 14.85
CA ASN A 75 5.01 20.77 14.44
C ASN A 75 5.17 22.07 15.22
N GLY A 76 6.24 22.18 16.01
CA GLY A 76 6.53 23.40 16.76
C GLY A 76 7.54 23.24 17.88
N ALA A 77 7.65 24.31 18.69
CA ALA A 77 8.42 24.34 19.92
C ALA A 77 7.54 24.84 21.07
N TRP A 78 7.69 24.21 22.22
CA TRP A 78 6.92 24.57 23.45
C TRP A 78 7.87 24.98 24.54
N CYS A 79 7.48 25.99 25.27
CA CYS A 79 8.28 26.58 26.32
C CYS A 79 7.70 26.30 27.71
N ASP A 80 8.59 26.24 28.68
CA ASP A 80 8.25 26.09 30.10
C ASP A 80 7.60 27.39 30.63
N ASN A 81 6.50 27.25 31.35
CA ASN A 81 5.66 28.36 31.81
C ASN A 81 6.38 29.28 32.80
N SER A 82 7.38 28.79 33.53
CA SER A 82 8.08 29.55 34.56
C SER A 82 9.36 30.21 34.04
N THR A 83 10.02 29.58 33.08
CA THR A 83 11.36 30.00 32.60
C THR A 83 11.33 30.56 31.17
N GLY A 84 10.27 30.33 30.40
CA GLY A 84 10.18 30.69 29.00
C GLY A 84 11.19 29.95 28.08
N ALA A 85 11.90 28.96 28.62
CA ALA A 85 12.88 28.16 27.87
C ALA A 85 12.19 27.04 27.09
N ILE A 86 12.67 26.73 25.90
CA ILE A 86 12.17 25.61 25.07
C ILE A 86 12.47 24.30 25.80
N THR A 87 11.42 23.53 26.07
CA THR A 87 11.46 22.22 26.72
C THR A 87 11.00 21.08 25.80
N LYS A 88 10.22 21.37 24.76
CA LYS A 88 9.78 20.40 23.75
C LYS A 88 9.98 20.97 22.35
N ILE A 89 10.55 20.16 21.45
CA ILE A 89 10.62 20.38 20.01
C ILE A 89 10.04 19.15 19.33
N GLN A 90 9.07 19.36 18.46
CA GLN A 90 8.46 18.33 17.63
C GLN A 90 8.34 18.87 16.21
N LEU A 91 9.03 18.23 15.25
CA LEU A 91 9.05 18.60 13.83
C LEU A 91 9.03 17.29 13.02
N THR A 92 7.84 16.76 12.79
CA THR A 92 7.62 15.44 12.19
C THR A 92 7.30 15.57 10.71
N GLY A 93 8.06 14.88 9.86
CA GLY A 93 7.82 14.83 8.40
C GLY A 93 8.01 16.17 7.68
N CYS A 94 8.90 17.01 8.16
CA CYS A 94 8.96 18.43 7.89
C CYS A 94 10.32 18.90 7.40
N LEU A 95 11.41 18.28 7.89
CA LEU A 95 12.78 18.73 7.63
C LEU A 95 13.48 17.87 6.58
N SER A 96 14.23 18.50 5.68
CA SER A 96 15.12 17.81 4.75
C SER A 96 16.50 18.44 4.76
N GLY A 97 17.56 17.59 4.79
CA GLY A 97 18.95 18.07 4.82
C GLY A 97 19.85 17.24 5.73
N THR A 98 20.93 17.85 6.23
CA THR A 98 21.92 17.17 7.05
C THR A 98 21.90 17.69 8.48
N LEU A 99 21.77 16.79 9.47
CA LEU A 99 21.91 17.14 10.87
C LEU A 99 23.39 17.34 11.22
N LYS A 100 23.80 18.59 11.36
CA LYS A 100 25.22 18.96 11.52
C LYS A 100 25.70 18.78 12.97
N PRO A 101 26.99 18.40 13.20
CA PRO A 101 27.55 18.27 14.54
C PRO A 101 27.55 19.58 15.37
N ASN A 102 27.46 20.73 14.71
CA ASN A 102 27.43 22.05 15.32
C ASN A 102 26.05 22.73 15.21
N SER A 103 24.99 21.96 14.98
CA SER A 103 23.61 22.47 14.91
C SER A 103 23.26 23.30 16.16
N SER A 104 22.47 24.34 15.95
CA SER A 104 21.92 25.17 17.04
C SER A 104 20.97 24.40 17.97
N LEU A 105 20.48 23.24 17.55
CA LEU A 105 19.74 22.28 18.38
C LEU A 105 20.43 22.01 19.72
N PHE A 106 21.76 21.91 19.74
CA PHE A 106 22.52 21.57 20.96
C PHE A 106 22.63 22.71 21.96
N GLY A 107 22.12 23.90 21.65
CA GLY A 107 21.97 25.04 22.56
C GLY A 107 20.72 24.97 23.47
N PHE A 108 19.78 24.07 23.22
CA PHE A 108 18.55 23.96 24.04
C PHE A 108 18.78 23.11 25.29
N HIS A 109 19.58 23.58 26.25
CA HIS A 109 19.94 22.84 27.46
C HIS A 109 18.79 22.49 28.39
N GLN A 110 17.59 23.10 28.23
CA GLN A 110 16.39 22.80 28.99
C GLN A 110 15.46 21.79 28.27
N LEU A 111 15.87 21.31 27.09
CA LEU A 111 15.06 20.41 26.28
C LEU A 111 14.82 19.08 26.99
N ARG A 112 13.54 18.69 27.11
CA ARG A 112 13.08 17.43 27.70
C ARG A 112 12.49 16.48 26.67
N HIS A 113 11.94 17.02 25.58
CA HIS A 113 11.31 16.23 24.52
C HIS A 113 11.81 16.70 23.15
N LEU A 114 12.39 15.77 22.40
CA LEU A 114 12.82 15.98 21.02
C LEU A 114 12.22 14.89 20.13
N ASP A 115 11.33 15.26 19.24
CA ASP A 115 10.78 14.41 18.19
C ASP A 115 11.04 15.03 16.82
N LEU A 116 11.95 14.39 16.08
CA LEU A 116 12.29 14.72 14.68
C LEU A 116 11.98 13.53 13.77
N SER A 117 10.97 12.74 14.06
CA SER A 117 10.63 11.54 13.28
C SER A 117 10.13 11.87 11.87
N ASN A 118 10.26 10.89 10.96
CA ASN A 118 9.80 10.95 9.57
C ASN A 118 10.39 12.11 8.73
N ASN A 119 11.58 12.60 9.08
CA ASN A 119 12.29 13.62 8.32
C ASN A 119 13.25 12.99 7.30
N ASN A 120 13.84 13.81 6.45
CA ASN A 120 14.75 13.36 5.40
C ASN A 120 16.21 13.80 5.73
N PHE A 121 16.85 13.10 6.68
CA PHE A 121 18.24 13.35 7.06
C PHE A 121 19.21 12.39 6.37
N ILE A 122 19.00 12.10 5.08
CA ILE A 122 19.84 11.19 4.30
C ILE A 122 21.30 11.59 4.39
N SER A 123 22.17 10.60 4.65
CA SER A 123 23.62 10.76 4.84
C SER A 123 24.06 11.47 6.13
N SER A 124 23.15 11.67 7.09
CA SER A 124 23.49 12.21 8.41
C SER A 124 23.87 11.12 9.39
N THR A 125 24.86 11.39 10.23
CA THR A 125 25.18 10.57 11.41
C THR A 125 24.64 11.23 12.67
N LEU A 126 24.43 10.45 13.74
CA LEU A 126 24.03 10.99 15.03
C LEU A 126 25.18 11.77 15.67
N PRO A 127 25.06 13.10 15.90
CA PRO A 127 26.12 13.88 16.49
C PRO A 127 26.35 13.53 17.97
N SER A 128 27.62 13.40 18.38
CA SER A 128 27.97 13.12 19.78
C SER A 128 27.53 14.22 20.77
N ARG A 129 27.35 15.46 20.29
CA ARG A 129 26.82 16.58 21.09
C ARG A 129 25.37 16.37 21.56
N LEU A 130 24.64 15.41 20.97
CA LEU A 130 23.31 15.03 21.45
C LEU A 130 23.35 14.62 22.92
N GLY A 131 24.41 13.96 23.38
CA GLY A 131 24.62 13.60 24.79
C GLY A 131 24.76 14.79 25.75
N ASN A 132 24.90 16.02 25.26
CA ASN A 132 24.92 17.23 26.09
C ASN A 132 23.51 17.69 26.52
N LEU A 133 22.47 17.19 25.89
CA LEU A 133 21.07 17.49 26.24
C LEU A 133 20.63 16.66 27.46
N ASN A 134 21.31 16.79 28.55
CA ASN A 134 21.22 15.92 29.74
C ASN A 134 19.86 15.93 30.47
N LYS A 135 18.97 16.89 30.16
CA LYS A 135 17.58 16.95 30.66
C LYS A 135 16.57 16.19 29.78
N LEU A 136 17.05 15.63 28.65
CA LEU A 136 16.18 14.96 27.71
C LEU A 136 15.53 13.72 28.33
N GLN A 137 14.20 13.64 28.24
CA GLN A 137 13.36 12.54 28.69
C GLN A 137 12.85 11.71 27.53
N VAL A 138 12.57 12.34 26.39
CA VAL A 138 12.06 11.71 25.17
C VAL A 138 12.93 12.09 23.99
N LEU A 139 13.47 11.09 23.30
CA LEU A 139 14.22 11.22 22.04
C LEU A 139 13.67 10.29 20.98
N ILE A 140 13.04 10.87 19.96
CA ILE A 140 12.46 10.16 18.83
C ILE A 140 13.09 10.65 17.53
N LEU A 141 13.86 9.78 16.87
CA LEU A 141 14.55 10.04 15.62
C LEU A 141 14.24 8.94 14.58
N SER A 142 13.04 8.36 14.66
CA SER A 142 12.66 7.28 13.75
C SER A 142 12.40 7.76 12.32
N SER A 143 12.65 6.89 11.34
CA SER A 143 12.35 7.13 9.90
C SER A 143 13.05 8.39 9.34
N ASN A 144 14.36 8.52 9.55
CA ASN A 144 15.12 9.70 9.12
C ASN A 144 16.22 9.40 8.09
N GLY A 145 16.49 8.12 7.78
CA GLY A 145 17.61 7.75 6.90
C GLY A 145 18.99 7.94 7.52
N LEU A 146 19.08 8.05 8.85
CA LEU A 146 20.33 8.23 9.60
C LEU A 146 21.29 7.05 9.41
N LEU A 147 22.59 7.35 9.30
CA LEU A 147 23.69 6.40 9.07
C LEU A 147 24.63 6.32 10.25
N GLY A 148 25.57 5.34 10.18
CA GLY A 148 26.69 5.21 11.12
C GLY A 148 26.29 4.64 12.47
N GLN A 149 27.15 4.79 13.46
CA GLN A 149 26.95 4.22 14.79
C GLN A 149 26.23 5.19 15.72
N VAL A 150 25.54 4.65 16.72
CA VAL A 150 25.01 5.45 17.83
C VAL A 150 26.16 5.89 18.71
N PRO A 151 26.37 7.20 18.92
CA PRO A 151 27.50 7.69 19.70
C PRO A 151 27.38 7.28 21.18
N SER A 152 28.49 6.90 21.79
CA SER A 152 28.54 6.50 23.22
C SER A 152 28.02 7.57 24.17
N SER A 153 28.09 8.84 23.76
CA SER A 153 27.55 9.98 24.54
C SER A 153 26.03 9.92 24.80
N ILE A 154 25.26 9.08 24.08
CA ILE A 154 23.87 8.81 24.41
C ILE A 154 23.72 8.29 25.84
N SER A 155 24.69 7.54 26.37
CA SER A 155 24.70 7.05 27.76
C SER A 155 24.71 8.18 28.83
N ASN A 156 24.99 9.42 28.44
CA ASN A 156 24.97 10.59 29.32
C ASN A 156 23.54 11.11 29.57
N LEU A 157 22.55 10.68 28.80
CA LEU A 157 21.17 11.15 28.89
C LEU A 157 20.41 10.46 30.05
N SER A 158 20.87 10.60 31.28
CA SER A 158 20.39 9.87 32.46
C SER A 158 18.90 10.08 32.79
N GLN A 159 18.25 11.11 32.23
CA GLN A 159 16.82 11.36 32.39
C GLN A 159 15.95 10.70 31.32
N LEU A 160 16.58 10.06 30.32
CA LEU A 160 15.86 9.51 29.18
C LEU A 160 14.96 8.36 29.60
N SER A 161 13.67 8.48 29.26
CA SER A 161 12.62 7.46 29.46
C SER A 161 12.20 6.80 28.15
N ILE A 162 12.29 7.51 27.02
CA ILE A 162 11.94 7.02 25.69
C ILE A 162 13.09 7.27 24.74
N LEU A 163 13.59 6.22 24.10
CA LEU A 163 14.56 6.26 23.00
C LEU A 163 14.04 5.48 21.81
N ASN A 164 13.70 6.18 20.74
CA ASN A 164 13.27 5.57 19.49
C ASN A 164 14.17 6.00 18.31
N LEU A 165 14.97 5.05 17.81
CA LEU A 165 15.89 5.19 16.68
C LEU A 165 15.47 4.29 15.49
N SER A 166 14.23 3.80 15.49
CA SER A 166 13.74 2.83 14.50
C SER A 166 13.71 3.39 13.07
N LYS A 167 13.67 2.46 12.08
CA LYS A 167 13.56 2.80 10.66
C LYS A 167 14.64 3.79 10.18
N ASN A 168 15.89 3.45 10.43
CA ASN A 168 17.07 4.16 9.98
C ASN A 168 18.05 3.19 9.29
N ARG A 169 19.27 3.63 9.02
CA ARG A 169 20.38 2.81 8.48
C ARG A 169 21.55 2.77 9.45
N LEU A 170 21.26 2.77 10.76
CA LEU A 170 22.26 2.74 11.81
C LEU A 170 22.94 1.36 11.86
N ILE A 171 24.25 1.37 12.10
CA ILE A 171 25.14 0.20 12.09
C ILE A 171 25.88 0.04 13.42
N GLY A 172 26.65 -1.05 13.55
CA GLY A 172 27.53 -1.31 14.69
C GLY A 172 26.90 -2.24 15.72
N SER A 173 27.56 -2.34 16.89
CA SER A 173 27.09 -3.14 18.00
C SER A 173 25.93 -2.48 18.74
N PHE A 174 25.28 -3.26 19.62
CA PHE A 174 24.20 -2.76 20.45
C PHE A 174 24.60 -1.51 21.25
N PRO A 175 23.81 -0.41 21.24
CA PRO A 175 24.16 0.84 21.91
C PRO A 175 24.31 0.68 23.43
N LEU A 176 25.24 1.42 24.04
CA LEU A 176 25.45 1.44 25.48
C LEU A 176 24.36 2.27 26.18
N VAL A 177 23.29 1.62 26.62
CA VAL A 177 22.15 2.27 27.29
C VAL A 177 21.94 1.83 28.73
N THR A 178 22.77 0.96 29.27
CA THR A 178 22.61 0.37 30.63
C THR A 178 22.63 1.40 31.75
N ASN A 179 23.26 2.55 31.56
CA ASN A 179 23.26 3.67 32.51
C ASN A 179 21.95 4.48 32.51
N LEU A 180 21.07 4.27 31.53
CA LEU A 180 19.79 4.99 31.40
C LEU A 180 18.71 4.33 32.28
N THR A 181 18.85 4.44 33.59
CA THR A 181 18.02 3.72 34.57
C THR A 181 16.52 4.06 34.51
N LYS A 182 16.16 5.22 33.91
CA LYS A 182 14.79 5.65 33.69
C LYS A 182 14.21 5.18 32.37
N LEU A 183 15.00 4.56 31.49
CA LEU A 183 14.55 4.13 30.17
C LEU A 183 13.47 3.06 30.29
N SER A 184 12.26 3.40 29.83
CA SER A 184 11.09 2.52 29.85
C SER A 184 10.77 1.97 28.46
N LEU A 185 11.02 2.75 27.40
CA LEU A 185 10.82 2.36 26.01
C LEU A 185 12.13 2.50 25.22
N PHE A 186 12.52 1.41 24.58
CA PHE A 186 13.69 1.37 23.70
C PHE A 186 13.36 0.68 22.39
N SER A 187 13.49 1.42 21.29
CA SER A 187 13.25 0.89 19.93
C SER A 187 14.45 1.17 19.00
N LEU A 188 14.98 0.09 18.44
CA LEU A 188 16.04 0.10 17.41
C LEU A 188 15.57 -0.57 16.12
N SER A 189 14.29 -0.92 15.98
CA SER A 189 13.81 -1.75 14.88
C SER A 189 14.10 -1.16 13.49
N HIS A 190 14.22 -2.04 12.49
CA HIS A 190 14.50 -1.64 11.10
C HIS A 190 15.81 -0.80 11.00
N ASN A 191 16.93 -1.40 11.40
CA ASN A 191 18.27 -0.88 11.29
C ASN A 191 19.26 -2.00 10.87
N LEU A 192 20.55 -1.74 10.96
CA LEU A 192 21.62 -2.67 10.56
C LEU A 192 22.52 -3.01 11.75
N PHE A 193 22.00 -3.01 12.99
CA PHE A 193 22.77 -3.39 14.17
C PHE A 193 23.15 -4.86 14.14
N THR A 194 24.39 -5.15 14.62
CA THR A 194 24.97 -6.49 14.66
C THR A 194 25.41 -6.87 16.08
N GLY A 195 25.79 -8.16 16.29
CA GLY A 195 26.26 -8.65 17.58
C GLY A 195 25.14 -9.02 18.53
N THR A 196 25.41 -9.03 19.83
CA THR A 196 24.54 -9.58 20.88
C THR A 196 23.74 -8.51 21.62
N ILE A 197 22.53 -8.85 22.08
CA ILE A 197 21.80 -8.03 23.06
C ILE A 197 22.41 -8.28 24.44
N PRO A 198 22.89 -7.24 25.16
CA PRO A 198 23.50 -7.43 26.48
C PRO A 198 22.45 -7.92 27.51
N SER A 199 22.82 -8.92 28.32
CA SER A 199 21.95 -9.43 29.40
C SER A 199 21.59 -8.36 30.44
N SER A 200 22.46 -7.39 30.67
CA SER A 200 22.21 -6.23 31.53
C SER A 200 21.00 -5.38 31.11
N LEU A 201 20.62 -5.41 29.85
CA LEU A 201 19.43 -4.72 29.34
C LEU A 201 18.15 -5.27 30.03
N PHE A 202 18.05 -6.58 30.20
CA PHE A 202 16.90 -7.23 30.82
C PHE A 202 16.83 -7.04 32.35
N MET A 203 17.90 -6.49 32.96
CA MET A 203 17.95 -6.12 34.38
C MET A 203 17.64 -4.64 34.63
N MET A 204 17.42 -3.83 33.56
CA MET A 204 17.14 -2.41 33.72
C MET A 204 15.82 -2.19 34.48
N PRO A 205 15.81 -1.32 35.52
CA PRO A 205 14.71 -1.26 36.49
C PRO A 205 13.41 -0.69 35.94
N SER A 206 13.47 0.06 34.83
CA SER A 206 12.31 0.74 34.25
C SER A 206 11.93 0.19 32.88
N LEU A 207 12.77 -0.64 32.24
CA LEU A 207 12.55 -1.07 30.85
C LEU A 207 11.37 -2.03 30.77
N SER A 208 10.29 -1.57 30.15
CA SER A 208 9.06 -2.35 29.91
C SER A 208 8.81 -2.66 28.43
N TYR A 209 9.37 -1.88 27.52
CA TYR A 209 9.19 -2.02 26.08
C TYR A 209 10.53 -2.09 25.36
N LEU A 210 10.78 -3.19 24.63
CA LEU A 210 11.96 -3.40 23.81
C LEU A 210 11.57 -3.84 22.41
N ASN A 211 11.95 -3.06 21.40
CA ASN A 211 11.76 -3.41 20.00
C ASN A 211 13.12 -3.40 19.25
N VAL A 212 13.56 -4.57 18.83
CA VAL A 212 14.83 -4.78 18.11
C VAL A 212 14.60 -5.53 16.79
N ASN A 213 13.36 -5.53 16.28
CA ASN A 213 12.99 -6.18 15.02
C ASN A 213 13.82 -5.68 13.85
N GLU A 214 13.98 -6.55 12.85
CA GLU A 214 14.67 -6.22 11.58
C GLU A 214 16.02 -5.54 11.79
N ASN A 215 16.91 -6.29 12.41
CA ASN A 215 18.35 -6.02 12.60
C ASN A 215 19.14 -7.31 12.33
N HIS A 216 20.46 -7.23 12.37
CA HIS A 216 21.38 -8.36 12.18
C HIS A 216 21.95 -8.87 13.53
N LEU A 217 21.12 -8.97 14.54
CA LEU A 217 21.51 -9.41 15.88
C LEU A 217 21.51 -10.95 15.94
N THR A 218 22.63 -11.59 16.27
CA THR A 218 22.91 -13.00 15.98
C THR A 218 23.09 -13.92 17.19
N SER A 219 23.05 -13.48 18.44
CA SER A 219 23.44 -14.36 19.56
C SER A 219 22.32 -14.61 20.57
N PRO A 220 22.43 -15.73 21.36
CA PRO A 220 21.46 -16.06 22.38
C PRO A 220 21.35 -14.96 23.43
N ILE A 221 20.14 -14.80 23.95
CA ILE A 221 19.84 -13.86 25.03
C ILE A 221 20.01 -14.59 26.36
N GLU A 222 20.90 -14.09 27.21
CA GLU A 222 20.86 -14.43 28.63
C GLU A 222 19.85 -13.51 29.32
N VAL A 223 18.82 -14.08 29.93
CA VAL A 223 17.71 -13.34 30.53
C VAL A 223 17.57 -13.69 32.01
N SER A 224 17.33 -12.67 32.82
CA SER A 224 17.02 -12.82 34.24
C SER A 224 15.51 -12.87 34.49
N ASN A 225 15.10 -13.69 35.47
CA ASN A 225 13.70 -13.75 35.95
C ASN A 225 13.23 -12.43 36.61
N SER A 226 14.13 -11.51 36.93
CA SER A 226 13.80 -10.22 37.55
C SER A 226 13.45 -9.14 36.51
N SER A 227 13.42 -9.44 35.24
CA SER A 227 13.08 -8.49 34.17
C SER A 227 11.66 -7.93 34.34
N ARG A 228 11.51 -6.61 34.13
CA ARG A 228 10.22 -5.91 34.09
C ARG A 228 9.62 -5.78 32.71
N LEU A 229 10.23 -6.44 31.71
CA LEU A 229 9.82 -6.35 30.32
C LEU A 229 8.39 -6.88 30.11
N GLU A 230 7.54 -6.01 29.54
CA GLU A 230 6.15 -6.33 29.19
C GLU A 230 5.95 -6.53 27.70
N TYR A 231 6.77 -5.85 26.88
CA TYR A 231 6.67 -5.85 25.40
C TYR A 231 8.02 -6.19 24.80
N LEU A 232 8.08 -7.29 24.05
CA LEU A 232 9.27 -7.71 23.32
C LEU A 232 8.93 -7.97 21.85
N TYR A 233 9.60 -7.21 20.97
CA TYR A 233 9.53 -7.40 19.51
C TYR A 233 10.89 -7.82 18.99
N LYS A 234 10.98 -9.01 18.39
CA LYS A 234 12.25 -9.52 17.88
C LYS A 234 12.08 -10.43 16.67
N THR A 235 12.95 -10.26 15.67
CA THR A 235 13.12 -11.12 14.50
C THR A 235 14.60 -11.49 14.31
N ASN A 236 14.86 -12.57 13.56
CA ASN A 236 16.20 -13.00 13.12
C ASN A 236 17.17 -13.48 14.20
N PHE A 237 16.73 -14.39 15.08
CA PHE A 237 17.67 -15.19 15.90
C PHE A 237 17.91 -16.56 15.28
N GLU A 238 19.16 -17.02 15.35
CA GLU A 238 19.61 -18.27 14.75
C GLU A 238 19.53 -19.49 15.69
N GLU A 239 19.36 -19.32 17.02
CA GLU A 239 19.39 -20.44 17.98
C GLU A 239 18.33 -20.34 19.10
N ASN A 240 18.31 -21.32 20.00
CA ASN A 240 17.34 -21.64 21.06
C ASN A 240 16.93 -20.44 21.95
N ILE A 241 16.16 -19.51 21.38
CA ILE A 241 15.73 -18.29 22.06
C ILE A 241 14.54 -18.50 23.01
N LEU A 242 13.72 -19.52 22.78
CA LEU A 242 12.47 -19.70 23.51
C LEU A 242 12.70 -19.98 24.99
N GLU A 243 13.74 -20.74 25.35
CA GLU A 243 14.04 -21.04 26.73
C GLU A 243 14.43 -19.80 27.54
N PRO A 244 15.37 -18.93 27.10
CA PRO A 244 15.61 -17.65 27.75
C PRO A 244 14.35 -16.77 27.86
N ILE A 245 13.58 -16.62 26.79
CA ILE A 245 12.36 -15.80 26.78
C ILE A 245 11.32 -16.34 27.78
N SER A 246 11.23 -17.66 27.96
CA SER A 246 10.29 -18.27 28.91
C SER A 246 10.46 -17.80 30.37
N LYS A 247 11.62 -17.21 30.69
CA LYS A 247 11.92 -16.61 32.00
C LYS A 247 11.35 -15.20 32.18
N LEU A 248 10.89 -14.53 31.09
CA LEU A 248 10.32 -13.18 31.11
C LEU A 248 8.83 -13.21 31.53
N THR A 249 8.52 -13.61 32.73
CA THR A 249 7.14 -13.90 33.19
C THR A 249 6.20 -12.68 33.19
N ASN A 250 6.73 -11.46 33.11
CA ASN A 250 5.95 -10.22 33.03
C ASN A 250 5.48 -9.87 31.60
N LEU A 251 5.93 -10.62 30.59
CA LEU A 251 5.56 -10.34 29.20
C LEU A 251 4.04 -10.41 29.00
N LYS A 252 3.52 -9.33 28.40
CA LYS A 252 2.14 -9.17 27.90
C LYS A 252 2.06 -9.29 26.38
N TYR A 253 3.12 -8.87 25.68
CA TYR A 253 3.25 -8.89 24.24
C TYR A 253 4.58 -9.53 23.82
N LEU A 254 4.51 -10.51 22.96
CA LEU A 254 5.69 -11.20 22.41
C LEU A 254 5.54 -11.38 20.90
N ASP A 255 6.45 -10.81 20.14
CA ASP A 255 6.57 -11.03 18.71
C ASP A 255 7.89 -11.74 18.39
N LEU A 256 7.75 -12.95 17.91
CA LEU A 256 8.83 -13.85 17.47
C LEU A 256 8.68 -14.19 15.98
N SER A 257 8.02 -13.34 15.20
CA SER A 257 7.82 -13.61 13.78
C SER A 257 9.15 -13.63 13.02
N PHE A 258 9.24 -14.51 12.03
CA PHE A 258 10.40 -14.64 11.12
C PHE A 258 11.73 -14.93 11.85
N LEU A 259 11.72 -15.80 12.85
CA LEU A 259 12.95 -16.33 13.42
C LEU A 259 13.68 -17.19 12.38
N ASN A 260 14.99 -17.01 12.27
CA ASN A 260 15.85 -17.83 11.38
C ASN A 260 16.31 -19.10 12.11
N THR A 261 15.38 -19.99 12.50
CA THR A 261 15.70 -21.23 13.19
C THR A 261 15.77 -22.42 12.23
N SER A 262 16.76 -23.28 12.40
CA SER A 262 16.91 -24.51 11.61
C SER A 262 15.95 -25.64 12.06
N TYR A 263 15.24 -25.45 13.16
CA TYR A 263 14.33 -26.44 13.76
C TYR A 263 12.93 -25.83 13.99
N PRO A 264 11.89 -26.66 14.05
CA PRO A 264 10.53 -26.20 14.34
C PRO A 264 10.39 -25.60 15.73
N VAL A 265 9.72 -24.45 15.81
CA VAL A 265 9.45 -23.72 17.07
C VAL A 265 8.45 -24.48 17.94
N ASP A 266 8.82 -24.74 19.18
CA ASP A 266 7.96 -25.42 20.17
C ASP A 266 7.28 -24.40 21.10
N LEU A 267 6.01 -24.12 20.87
CA LEU A 267 5.23 -23.15 21.66
C LEU A 267 5.04 -23.55 23.13
N ARG A 268 5.21 -24.83 23.50
CA ARG A 268 5.08 -25.32 24.89
C ARG A 268 6.12 -24.68 25.82
N LEU A 269 7.28 -24.32 25.27
CA LEU A 269 8.33 -23.61 26.01
C LEU A 269 7.87 -22.24 26.56
N LEU A 270 6.82 -21.66 25.98
CA LEU A 270 6.26 -20.39 26.42
C LEU A 270 5.14 -20.54 27.48
N SER A 271 4.82 -21.77 27.93
CA SER A 271 3.72 -22.04 28.86
C SER A 271 3.86 -21.36 30.23
N SER A 272 5.09 -21.00 30.61
CA SER A 272 5.39 -20.24 31.85
C SER A 272 4.93 -18.79 31.82
N LEU A 273 4.72 -18.21 30.63
CA LEU A 273 4.38 -16.79 30.44
C LEU A 273 2.88 -16.55 30.72
N LYS A 274 2.47 -16.65 31.99
CA LYS A 274 1.06 -16.53 32.40
C LYS A 274 0.45 -15.14 32.16
N SER A 275 1.28 -14.10 32.07
CA SER A 275 0.85 -12.72 31.81
C SER A 275 0.66 -12.44 30.32
N LEU A 276 1.05 -13.36 29.41
CA LEU A 276 1.07 -13.13 27.98
C LEU A 276 -0.35 -13.03 27.40
N LEU A 277 -0.64 -11.89 26.75
CA LEU A 277 -1.90 -11.60 26.10
C LEU A 277 -1.82 -11.69 24.59
N ARG A 278 -0.66 -11.36 24.00
CA ARG A 278 -0.48 -11.34 22.55
C ARG A 278 0.79 -12.06 22.13
N LEU A 279 0.64 -13.04 21.25
CA LEU A 279 1.72 -13.86 20.71
C LEU A 279 1.68 -13.86 19.19
N TYR A 280 2.79 -13.44 18.58
CA TYR A 280 3.02 -13.45 17.14
C TYR A 280 4.20 -14.36 16.83
N VAL A 281 3.98 -15.36 15.97
CA VAL A 281 5.00 -16.36 15.60
C VAL A 281 5.02 -16.62 14.09
N SER A 282 4.54 -15.65 13.29
CA SER A 282 4.42 -15.79 11.85
C SER A 282 5.77 -16.06 11.18
N GLY A 283 5.75 -16.76 10.04
CA GLY A 283 6.96 -17.04 9.26
C GLY A 283 7.89 -18.10 9.85
N ASN A 284 7.48 -18.80 10.93
CA ASN A 284 8.26 -19.89 11.53
C ASN A 284 7.65 -21.25 11.23
N SER A 285 8.48 -22.27 11.11
CA SER A 285 7.97 -23.64 11.13
C SER A 285 7.61 -24.02 12.57
N LEU A 286 6.34 -24.41 12.82
CA LEU A 286 5.89 -24.78 14.16
C LEU A 286 5.95 -26.29 14.38
N LEU A 287 6.33 -26.73 15.58
CA LEU A 287 6.30 -28.13 15.96
C LEU A 287 4.83 -28.60 16.06
N ALA A 288 4.43 -29.59 15.27
CA ALA A 288 3.04 -30.05 15.19
C ALA A 288 2.45 -30.49 16.54
N THR A 289 3.26 -31.07 17.44
CA THR A 289 2.84 -31.45 18.78
C THR A 289 2.56 -30.24 19.67
N SER A 290 3.16 -29.08 19.41
CA SER A 290 2.96 -27.88 20.25
C SER A 290 1.63 -27.17 19.99
N ILE A 291 0.92 -27.50 18.91
CA ILE A 291 -0.38 -26.93 18.54
C ILE A 291 -1.54 -27.94 18.69
N GLY A 292 -1.26 -29.11 19.24
CA GLY A 292 -2.24 -30.16 19.53
C GLY A 292 -3.13 -29.86 20.75
N VAL A 293 -4.14 -30.69 20.98
CA VAL A 293 -5.09 -30.52 22.10
C VAL A 293 -4.44 -30.69 23.48
N ASP A 294 -3.41 -31.50 23.57
CA ASP A 294 -2.72 -31.83 24.85
C ASP A 294 -1.60 -30.82 25.19
N SER A 295 -1.31 -29.88 24.28
CA SER A 295 -0.26 -28.91 24.50
C SER A 295 -0.65 -27.85 25.53
N ASP A 296 0.35 -27.35 26.25
CA ASP A 296 0.24 -26.22 27.15
C ASP A 296 0.93 -25.01 26.52
N ILE A 297 0.15 -23.94 26.34
CA ILE A 297 0.63 -22.61 25.89
C ILE A 297 0.07 -21.56 26.86
N PRO A 298 0.52 -20.28 26.79
CA PRO A 298 0.02 -19.25 27.70
C PRO A 298 -1.51 -19.17 27.68
N PRO A 299 -2.20 -19.39 28.86
CA PRO A 299 -3.65 -19.58 28.88
C PRO A 299 -4.46 -18.29 28.66
N ASN A 300 -3.86 -17.12 28.91
CA ASN A 300 -4.54 -15.83 28.90
C ASN A 300 -4.44 -15.11 27.55
N LEU A 301 -4.01 -15.80 26.49
CA LEU A 301 -3.87 -15.21 25.18
C LEU A 301 -5.20 -14.64 24.66
N GLU A 302 -5.17 -13.36 24.30
CA GLU A 302 -6.22 -12.65 23.59
C GLU A 302 -5.95 -12.60 22.08
N THR A 303 -4.68 -12.63 21.67
CA THR A 303 -4.25 -12.62 20.27
C THR A 303 -3.21 -13.68 20.00
N LEU A 304 -3.46 -14.51 18.99
CA LEU A 304 -2.51 -15.51 18.49
C LEU A 304 -2.40 -15.42 16.97
N ILE A 305 -1.22 -15.06 16.47
CA ILE A 305 -0.95 -14.89 15.04
C ILE A 305 0.11 -15.91 14.61
N MET A 306 -0.29 -16.85 13.73
CA MET A 306 0.53 -17.95 13.21
C MET A 306 0.42 -17.99 11.68
N ARG A 307 0.72 -16.87 11.01
CA ARG A 307 0.70 -16.79 9.54
C ARG A 307 1.95 -17.41 8.95
N ASN A 308 1.82 -18.13 7.84
CA ASN A 308 2.95 -18.74 7.14
C ASN A 308 3.85 -19.61 8.07
N CYS A 309 3.22 -20.50 8.85
CA CYS A 309 3.90 -21.33 9.85
C CYS A 309 4.01 -22.81 9.43
N ASN A 310 3.80 -23.10 8.16
CA ASN A 310 3.82 -24.45 7.59
C ASN A 310 2.86 -25.45 8.31
N VAL A 311 1.80 -24.93 8.93
CA VAL A 311 0.79 -25.73 9.64
C VAL A 311 -0.09 -26.46 8.62
N THR A 312 -0.28 -27.79 8.83
CA THR A 312 -1.02 -28.66 7.92
C THR A 312 -2.36 -29.17 8.47
N LYS A 313 -2.54 -29.09 9.80
CA LYS A 313 -3.77 -29.49 10.50
C LYS A 313 -4.30 -28.32 11.32
N PHE A 314 -5.61 -28.30 11.53
CA PHE A 314 -6.23 -27.26 12.36
C PHE A 314 -5.64 -27.26 13.78
N PRO A 315 -5.18 -26.12 14.32
CA PRO A 315 -4.52 -26.06 15.64
C PRO A 315 -5.55 -26.21 16.78
N ASN A 316 -5.74 -27.43 17.26
CA ASN A 316 -6.75 -27.75 18.27
C ASN A 316 -6.47 -27.15 19.67
N ILE A 317 -5.25 -26.66 19.90
CA ILE A 317 -4.89 -25.92 21.12
C ILE A 317 -5.78 -24.68 21.32
N LEU A 318 -6.28 -24.08 20.24
CA LEU A 318 -7.18 -22.92 20.28
C LEU A 318 -8.43 -23.18 21.13
N ARG A 319 -8.85 -24.43 21.26
CA ARG A 319 -10.02 -24.83 22.07
C ARG A 319 -9.88 -24.49 23.54
N LYS A 320 -8.62 -24.46 24.05
CA LYS A 320 -8.30 -24.12 25.44
C LYS A 320 -8.31 -22.60 25.71
N LEU A 321 -8.15 -21.75 24.67
CA LEU A 321 -7.94 -20.30 24.80
C LEU A 321 -9.27 -19.53 24.91
N LYS A 322 -9.87 -19.53 26.10
CA LYS A 322 -11.19 -18.90 26.35
C LYS A 322 -11.18 -17.36 26.29
N HIS A 323 -10.00 -16.75 26.38
CA HIS A 323 -9.83 -15.29 26.29
C HIS A 323 -9.54 -14.78 24.88
N LEU A 324 -9.39 -15.72 23.91
CA LEU A 324 -8.99 -15.40 22.54
C LEU A 324 -9.99 -14.47 21.85
N ARG A 325 -9.50 -13.32 21.36
CA ARG A 325 -10.23 -12.31 20.59
C ARG A 325 -9.84 -12.36 19.12
N THR A 326 -8.55 -12.56 18.86
CA THR A 326 -7.98 -12.54 17.52
C THR A 326 -7.17 -13.80 17.27
N VAL A 327 -7.52 -14.50 16.18
CA VAL A 327 -6.72 -15.62 15.67
C VAL A 327 -6.42 -15.42 14.19
N SER A 328 -5.15 -15.59 13.81
CA SER A 328 -4.75 -15.71 12.42
C SER A 328 -3.93 -16.97 12.20
N ILE A 329 -4.43 -17.83 11.33
CA ILE A 329 -3.74 -19.00 10.80
C ILE A 329 -3.65 -18.94 9.27
N SER A 330 -3.69 -17.72 8.73
CA SER A 330 -3.63 -17.47 7.28
C SER A 330 -2.30 -17.90 6.67
N SER A 331 -2.30 -18.14 5.37
CA SER A 331 -1.09 -18.48 4.59
C SER A 331 -0.40 -19.75 5.12
N ASN A 332 -1.18 -20.77 5.47
CA ASN A 332 -0.70 -22.08 5.88
C ASN A 332 -1.11 -23.16 4.86
N ARG A 333 -0.97 -24.43 5.23
CA ARG A 333 -1.33 -25.57 4.38
C ARG A 333 -2.43 -26.43 5.02
N ILE A 334 -3.33 -25.80 5.78
CA ILE A 334 -4.37 -26.49 6.55
C ILE A 334 -5.45 -26.98 5.58
N LYS A 335 -5.81 -28.26 5.70
CA LYS A 335 -6.81 -28.94 4.87
C LYS A 335 -8.03 -29.34 5.70
N GLY A 336 -9.16 -29.62 5.00
CA GLY A 336 -10.38 -30.14 5.59
C GLY A 336 -11.34 -29.03 6.00
N LYS A 337 -12.22 -29.32 6.95
CA LYS A 337 -13.28 -28.43 7.40
C LYS A 337 -12.85 -27.59 8.60
N VAL A 338 -13.34 -26.36 8.68
CA VAL A 338 -13.18 -25.50 9.87
C VAL A 338 -14.07 -26.09 10.99
N PRO A 339 -13.52 -26.40 12.19
CA PRO A 339 -14.28 -27.06 13.23
C PRO A 339 -15.34 -26.15 13.85
N MET A 340 -16.52 -26.73 14.14
CA MET A 340 -17.67 -26.01 14.67
C MET A 340 -17.41 -25.33 16.03
N TRP A 341 -16.59 -25.94 16.89
CA TRP A 341 -16.28 -25.39 18.21
C TRP A 341 -15.54 -24.04 18.18
N LEU A 342 -14.88 -23.71 17.08
CA LEU A 342 -14.17 -22.41 16.95
C LEU A 342 -15.13 -21.24 17.17
N TRP A 343 -16.32 -21.34 16.62
CA TRP A 343 -17.35 -20.30 16.64
C TRP A 343 -18.03 -20.14 18.01
N SER A 344 -17.86 -21.11 18.90
CA SER A 344 -18.36 -21.07 20.27
C SER A 344 -17.37 -20.43 21.27
N LEU A 345 -16.19 -19.97 20.82
CA LEU A 345 -15.26 -19.27 21.70
C LEU A 345 -15.85 -17.91 22.11
N PRO A 346 -15.98 -17.62 23.43
CA PRO A 346 -16.88 -16.56 23.91
C PRO A 346 -16.46 -15.13 23.59
N ARG A 347 -15.20 -14.89 23.26
CA ARG A 347 -14.63 -13.57 22.99
C ARG A 347 -14.06 -13.40 21.58
N LEU A 348 -14.17 -14.44 20.75
CA LEU A 348 -13.55 -14.45 19.43
C LEU A 348 -14.22 -13.42 18.49
N SER A 349 -13.48 -12.43 18.11
CA SER A 349 -13.94 -11.27 17.31
C SER A 349 -13.32 -11.22 15.92
N ILE A 350 -12.05 -11.64 15.78
CA ILE A 350 -11.31 -11.58 14.52
C ILE A 350 -10.77 -12.97 14.19
N VAL A 351 -11.19 -13.51 13.04
CA VAL A 351 -10.80 -14.83 12.53
C VAL A 351 -10.23 -14.67 11.11
N LEU A 352 -8.93 -14.90 10.97
CA LEU A 352 -8.23 -14.84 9.70
C LEU A 352 -7.71 -16.23 9.35
N ILE A 353 -8.39 -16.90 8.42
CA ILE A 353 -8.10 -18.27 7.96
C ILE A 353 -7.82 -18.31 6.43
N GLY A 354 -7.63 -17.15 5.82
CA GLY A 354 -7.37 -17.01 4.40
C GLY A 354 -6.07 -17.68 3.93
N SER A 355 -5.96 -17.98 2.65
CA SER A 355 -4.79 -18.60 2.03
C SER A 355 -4.41 -19.94 2.67
N ASN A 356 -5.36 -20.88 2.66
CA ASN A 356 -5.21 -22.27 3.11
C ASN A 356 -5.87 -23.22 2.10
N TYR A 357 -6.14 -24.46 2.49
CA TYR A 357 -6.83 -25.47 1.68
C TYR A 357 -8.13 -25.94 2.35
N PHE A 358 -8.82 -25.05 3.09
CA PHE A 358 -10.11 -25.38 3.68
C PHE A 358 -11.16 -25.59 2.60
N ASN A 359 -12.00 -26.63 2.76
CA ASN A 359 -13.05 -26.97 1.80
C ASN A 359 -14.48 -26.87 2.36
N GLY A 360 -14.65 -26.48 3.63
CA GLY A 360 -15.99 -26.34 4.22
C GLY A 360 -15.95 -26.06 5.72
N PHE A 361 -17.12 -26.15 6.33
CA PHE A 361 -17.33 -26.00 7.77
C PHE A 361 -17.90 -27.31 8.34
N GLU A 362 -17.54 -27.64 9.58
CA GLU A 362 -18.30 -28.64 10.33
C GLU A 362 -19.64 -28.03 10.78
N GLY A 363 -20.72 -28.82 10.70
CA GLY A 363 -22.06 -28.39 11.06
C GLY A 363 -22.89 -27.87 9.88
N THR A 364 -23.92 -27.09 10.19
CA THR A 364 -24.86 -26.57 9.22
C THR A 364 -24.45 -25.18 8.68
N ARG A 365 -25.17 -24.67 7.67
CA ARG A 365 -25.02 -23.31 7.15
C ARG A 365 -25.10 -22.21 8.22
N ASN A 366 -25.79 -22.48 9.34
CA ASN A 366 -25.98 -21.53 10.44
C ASN A 366 -24.82 -21.55 11.48
N VAL A 367 -23.75 -22.28 11.23
CA VAL A 367 -22.66 -22.51 12.19
C VAL A 367 -22.03 -21.20 12.73
N LEU A 368 -22.08 -20.09 11.98
CA LEU A 368 -21.52 -18.80 12.39
C LEU A 368 -22.52 -17.88 13.11
N VAL A 369 -23.82 -18.14 13.00
CA VAL A 369 -24.91 -17.18 13.35
C VAL A 369 -24.81 -16.68 14.78
N ASP A 370 -24.49 -17.57 15.73
CA ASP A 370 -24.45 -17.29 17.17
C ASP A 370 -23.04 -16.85 17.64
N SER A 371 -22.08 -16.71 16.72
CA SER A 371 -20.71 -16.29 17.09
C SER A 371 -20.63 -14.77 17.29
N SER A 372 -19.61 -14.34 18.07
CA SER A 372 -19.30 -12.92 18.30
C SER A 372 -18.32 -12.33 17.27
N VAL A 373 -18.08 -13.04 16.16
CA VAL A 373 -17.09 -12.65 15.14
C VAL A 373 -17.53 -11.38 14.41
N GLN A 374 -16.63 -10.42 14.36
CA GLN A 374 -16.79 -9.13 13.69
C GLN A 374 -16.03 -9.06 12.37
N ILE A 375 -14.86 -9.70 12.30
CA ILE A 375 -14.03 -9.76 11.10
C ILE A 375 -13.76 -11.22 10.79
N LEU A 376 -14.17 -11.66 9.60
CA LEU A 376 -13.92 -13.00 9.09
C LEU A 376 -13.25 -12.92 7.72
N ASP A 377 -12.02 -13.42 7.63
CA ASP A 377 -11.32 -13.62 6.36
C ASP A 377 -11.11 -15.13 6.10
N MET A 378 -11.81 -15.62 5.09
CA MET A 378 -11.72 -16.98 4.57
C MET A 378 -11.29 -17.03 3.09
N GLY A 379 -10.79 -15.91 2.57
CA GLY A 379 -10.38 -15.80 1.17
C GLY A 379 -9.26 -16.76 0.79
N PHE A 380 -9.10 -17.04 -0.51
CA PHE A 380 -8.04 -17.92 -1.04
C PHE A 380 -8.03 -19.31 -0.38
N ASN A 381 -9.14 -20.00 -0.47
CA ASN A 381 -9.33 -21.36 -0.01
C ASN A 381 -10.06 -22.21 -1.08
N HIS A 382 -10.57 -23.37 -0.69
CA HIS A 382 -11.34 -24.28 -1.54
C HIS A 382 -12.75 -24.49 -0.98
N PHE A 383 -13.29 -23.50 -0.26
CA PHE A 383 -14.66 -23.57 0.24
C PHE A 383 -15.65 -23.76 -0.90
N GLU A 384 -16.56 -24.73 -0.77
CA GLU A 384 -17.53 -25.11 -1.77
C GLU A 384 -18.97 -25.08 -1.24
N GLY A 385 -19.94 -25.16 -2.15
CA GLY A 385 -21.37 -25.14 -1.80
C GLY A 385 -21.89 -23.75 -1.43
N GLU A 386 -22.92 -23.69 -0.61
CA GLU A 386 -23.51 -22.43 -0.18
C GLU A 386 -22.66 -21.73 0.89
N ILE A 387 -22.61 -20.39 0.79
CA ILE A 387 -21.93 -19.57 1.79
C ILE A 387 -22.63 -19.63 3.15
N PRO A 388 -21.91 -19.74 4.28
CA PRO A 388 -22.52 -19.72 5.60
C PRO A 388 -23.14 -18.37 5.92
N LEU A 389 -24.22 -18.38 6.75
CA LEU A 389 -24.85 -17.15 7.19
C LEU A 389 -23.97 -16.42 8.20
N PRO A 390 -23.66 -15.14 7.98
CA PRO A 390 -22.77 -14.39 8.88
C PRO A 390 -23.49 -14.09 10.21
N PRO A 391 -22.73 -13.92 11.32
CA PRO A 391 -23.27 -13.53 12.61
C PRO A 391 -23.82 -12.10 12.60
N LEU A 392 -24.64 -11.73 13.60
CA LEU A 392 -25.16 -10.37 13.74
C LEU A 392 -24.09 -9.32 14.00
N SER A 393 -22.99 -9.73 14.64
CA SER A 393 -21.84 -8.88 15.01
C SER A 393 -20.91 -8.56 13.83
N ILE A 394 -21.11 -9.18 12.66
CA ILE A 394 -20.17 -9.07 11.54
C ILE A 394 -20.06 -7.63 11.01
N ASN A 395 -18.83 -7.16 10.86
CA ASN A 395 -18.48 -5.87 10.26
C ASN A 395 -17.80 -6.03 8.90
N THR A 396 -16.93 -7.05 8.80
CA THR A 396 -16.10 -7.30 7.63
C THR A 396 -16.12 -8.79 7.29
N PHE A 397 -16.47 -9.10 6.04
CA PHE A 397 -16.61 -10.47 5.56
C PHE A 397 -15.88 -10.65 4.23
N TYR A 398 -14.76 -11.38 4.26
CA TYR A 398 -13.98 -11.74 3.08
C TYR A 398 -14.10 -13.23 2.78
N ALA A 399 -14.63 -13.56 1.59
CA ALA A 399 -14.71 -14.93 1.07
C ALA A 399 -14.20 -15.04 -0.38
N ARG A 400 -13.38 -14.08 -0.81
CA ARG A 400 -12.84 -14.00 -2.17
C ARG A 400 -11.98 -15.22 -2.55
N LYS A 401 -11.95 -15.55 -3.84
CA LYS A 401 -11.14 -16.67 -4.40
C LYS A 401 -11.42 -17.99 -3.68
N ASN A 402 -12.68 -18.47 -3.84
CA ASN A 402 -13.19 -19.76 -3.42
C ASN A 402 -14.08 -20.36 -4.52
N THR A 403 -14.81 -21.41 -4.22
CA THR A 403 -15.73 -22.07 -5.14
C THR A 403 -17.18 -22.08 -4.61
N PHE A 404 -17.55 -21.08 -3.81
CA PHE A 404 -18.92 -20.92 -3.31
C PHE A 404 -19.93 -20.81 -4.46
N THR A 405 -21.10 -21.42 -4.28
CA THR A 405 -22.19 -21.49 -5.29
C THR A 405 -23.51 -21.02 -4.71
N GLY A 406 -24.55 -20.99 -5.57
CA GLY A 406 -25.89 -20.58 -5.18
C GLY A 406 -26.06 -19.06 -5.09
N ASN A 407 -27.20 -18.63 -4.56
CA ASN A 407 -27.50 -17.21 -4.42
C ASN A 407 -26.84 -16.60 -3.19
N ILE A 408 -26.45 -15.33 -3.27
CA ILE A 408 -26.01 -14.57 -2.10
C ILE A 408 -27.23 -14.40 -1.16
N PRO A 409 -27.15 -14.85 0.11
CA PRO A 409 -28.29 -14.79 1.02
C PRO A 409 -28.72 -13.38 1.35
N LEU A 410 -30.03 -13.11 1.34
CA LEU A 410 -30.59 -11.82 1.74
C LEU A 410 -30.30 -11.47 3.21
N SER A 411 -29.96 -12.46 4.04
CA SER A 411 -29.53 -12.23 5.42
C SER A 411 -28.29 -11.34 5.56
N PHE A 412 -27.46 -11.19 4.51
CA PHE A 412 -26.40 -10.19 4.49
C PHE A 412 -26.93 -8.76 4.61
N CYS A 413 -28.12 -8.49 4.03
CA CYS A 413 -28.79 -7.19 4.15
C CYS A 413 -29.32 -6.90 5.57
N ASN A 414 -29.50 -7.92 6.39
CA ASN A 414 -29.98 -7.79 7.76
C ASN A 414 -28.83 -7.59 8.77
N ARG A 415 -27.59 -7.44 8.31
CA ARG A 415 -26.39 -7.23 9.13
C ARG A 415 -26.01 -5.76 9.14
N THR A 416 -26.67 -4.98 10.00
CA THR A 416 -26.52 -3.52 10.06
C THR A 416 -25.10 -3.02 10.33
N SER A 417 -24.26 -3.87 10.94
CA SER A 417 -22.85 -3.55 11.18
C SER A 417 -21.93 -3.91 10.01
N LEU A 418 -22.42 -4.64 9.00
CA LEU A 418 -21.61 -5.13 7.90
C LEU A 418 -21.35 -3.98 6.90
N THR A 419 -20.11 -3.53 6.89
CA THR A 419 -19.66 -2.42 6.04
C THR A 419 -18.78 -2.86 4.88
N VAL A 420 -18.12 -4.01 5.00
CA VAL A 420 -17.20 -4.56 4.00
C VAL A 420 -17.60 -5.98 3.62
N LEU A 421 -17.91 -6.17 2.35
CA LEU A 421 -18.29 -7.46 1.76
C LEU A 421 -17.44 -7.73 0.52
N ASP A 422 -16.60 -8.77 0.57
CA ASP A 422 -15.85 -9.24 -0.61
C ASP A 422 -16.14 -10.73 -0.86
N LEU A 423 -16.95 -10.99 -1.88
CA LEU A 423 -17.31 -12.32 -2.38
C LEU A 423 -16.74 -12.56 -3.79
N SER A 424 -15.80 -11.77 -4.21
CA SER A 424 -15.21 -11.83 -5.56
C SER A 424 -14.54 -13.18 -5.86
N TYR A 425 -14.47 -13.54 -7.14
CA TYR A 425 -13.85 -14.79 -7.60
C TYR A 425 -14.48 -16.03 -6.96
N ASN A 426 -15.78 -16.23 -7.20
CA ASN A 426 -16.56 -17.38 -6.80
C ASN A 426 -17.52 -17.83 -7.92
N ASN A 427 -18.44 -18.72 -7.61
CA ASN A 427 -19.47 -19.22 -8.55
C ASN A 427 -20.89 -18.82 -8.12
N PHE A 428 -21.06 -17.66 -7.45
CA PHE A 428 -22.38 -17.19 -7.05
C PHE A 428 -23.27 -16.91 -8.27
N THR A 429 -24.56 -17.24 -8.12
CA THR A 429 -25.60 -17.08 -9.17
C THR A 429 -26.75 -16.23 -8.66
N GLY A 430 -27.74 -15.96 -9.53
CA GLY A 430 -28.95 -15.21 -9.19
C GLY A 430 -28.72 -13.71 -9.06
N PRO A 431 -29.71 -13.00 -8.49
CA PRO A 431 -29.72 -11.54 -8.47
C PRO A 431 -28.70 -10.96 -7.48
N ILE A 432 -28.22 -9.74 -7.80
CA ILE A 432 -27.38 -8.96 -6.91
C ILE A 432 -28.19 -8.47 -5.69
N LEU A 433 -27.51 -8.30 -4.54
CA LEU A 433 -28.12 -7.79 -3.31
C LEU A 433 -28.74 -6.41 -3.52
N GLN A 434 -29.96 -6.19 -2.99
CA GLN A 434 -30.66 -4.90 -3.10
C GLN A 434 -30.21 -3.86 -2.07
N CYS A 435 -29.42 -4.26 -1.06
CA CYS A 435 -28.94 -3.43 0.05
C CYS A 435 -27.52 -2.89 -0.16
N LEU A 436 -27.05 -2.74 -1.40
CA LEU A 436 -25.69 -2.24 -1.68
C LEU A 436 -25.43 -0.85 -1.07
N ASN A 437 -26.47 -0.07 -0.82
CA ASN A 437 -26.40 1.24 -0.17
C ASN A 437 -25.81 1.21 1.26
N ASP A 438 -25.92 0.07 1.95
CA ASP A 438 -25.59 -0.04 3.36
C ASP A 438 -24.09 -0.37 3.58
N PHE A 439 -23.39 -0.70 2.51
CA PHE A 439 -21.99 -1.05 2.58
C PHE A 439 -21.07 0.16 2.29
N LYS A 440 -19.86 0.09 2.82
CA LYS A 440 -18.75 0.97 2.46
C LYS A 440 -17.96 0.40 1.28
N ILE A 441 -17.76 -0.92 1.29
CA ILE A 441 -17.04 -1.66 0.24
C ILE A 441 -17.84 -2.89 -0.13
N VAL A 442 -18.15 -3.04 -1.43
CA VAL A 442 -18.75 -4.24 -2.00
C VAL A 442 -17.95 -4.71 -3.19
N LYS A 443 -17.45 -5.94 -3.11
CA LYS A 443 -16.80 -6.64 -4.22
C LYS A 443 -17.48 -7.96 -4.51
N LEU A 444 -18.05 -8.04 -5.70
CA LEU A 444 -18.77 -9.21 -6.22
C LEU A 444 -18.19 -9.64 -7.59
N ARG A 445 -17.03 -9.08 -7.97
CA ARG A 445 -16.35 -9.33 -9.24
C ARG A 445 -16.16 -10.83 -9.49
N LYS A 446 -16.24 -11.23 -10.75
CA LYS A 446 -15.94 -12.60 -11.23
C LYS A 446 -16.78 -13.64 -10.52
N ASN A 447 -18.10 -13.56 -10.84
CA ASN A 447 -19.14 -14.48 -10.42
C ASN A 447 -20.12 -14.74 -11.59
N ASN A 448 -21.26 -15.37 -11.32
CA ASN A 448 -22.30 -15.61 -12.30
C ASN A 448 -23.60 -14.84 -11.94
N LEU A 449 -23.46 -13.68 -11.28
CA LEU A 449 -24.59 -12.86 -10.86
C LEU A 449 -25.31 -12.25 -12.06
N GLU A 450 -26.64 -12.14 -11.98
CA GLU A 450 -27.50 -11.67 -13.05
C GLU A 450 -28.52 -10.61 -12.58
N GLY A 451 -29.31 -10.07 -13.51
CA GLY A 451 -30.30 -9.02 -13.24
C GLY A 451 -29.68 -7.63 -13.23
N ASN A 452 -30.36 -6.67 -12.65
CA ASN A 452 -30.01 -5.26 -12.68
C ASN A 452 -29.38 -4.82 -11.35
N LEU A 453 -28.50 -3.79 -11.42
CA LEU A 453 -28.04 -3.08 -10.23
C LEU A 453 -29.25 -2.36 -9.56
N PRO A 454 -29.32 -2.35 -8.22
CA PRO A 454 -30.36 -1.61 -7.52
C PRO A 454 -30.20 -0.09 -7.69
N ASP A 455 -31.30 0.62 -8.00
CA ASP A 455 -31.31 2.08 -8.10
C ASP A 455 -31.94 2.70 -6.83
N ARG A 456 -31.28 2.54 -5.69
CA ARG A 456 -31.77 2.91 -4.35
C ARG A 456 -30.66 3.40 -3.42
N PHE A 457 -29.69 4.17 -3.95
CA PHE A 457 -28.61 4.75 -3.13
C PHE A 457 -29.09 6.06 -2.50
N ASN A 458 -29.06 6.14 -1.17
CA ASN A 458 -29.52 7.29 -0.39
C ASN A 458 -28.44 8.37 -0.32
N VAL A 459 -28.85 9.62 -0.16
CA VAL A 459 -27.93 10.74 0.10
C VAL A 459 -27.21 10.50 1.42
N GLY A 460 -25.90 10.75 1.45
CA GLY A 460 -25.08 10.58 2.65
C GLY A 460 -24.67 9.14 2.96
N ASN A 461 -24.89 8.18 2.02
CA ASN A 461 -24.34 6.84 2.18
C ASN A 461 -22.79 6.86 2.19
N SER A 462 -22.19 5.83 2.75
CA SER A 462 -20.73 5.71 2.91
C SER A 462 -20.06 4.86 1.82
N LEU A 463 -20.77 4.53 0.73
CA LEU A 463 -20.26 3.66 -0.32
C LEU A 463 -19.04 4.30 -1.00
N ARG A 464 -17.92 3.61 -0.91
CA ARG A 464 -16.64 4.03 -1.48
C ARG A 464 -16.22 3.17 -2.67
N THR A 465 -16.39 1.86 -2.54
CA THR A 465 -15.98 0.90 -3.56
C THR A 465 -17.16 0.00 -3.93
N ILE A 466 -17.47 -0.05 -5.22
CA ILE A 466 -18.35 -1.05 -5.81
C ILE A 466 -17.66 -1.68 -7.02
N ASP A 467 -17.40 -2.98 -6.93
CA ASP A 467 -16.84 -3.77 -8.00
C ASP A 467 -17.75 -4.99 -8.26
N VAL A 468 -18.48 -4.93 -9.37
CA VAL A 468 -19.35 -5.98 -9.84
C VAL A 468 -18.94 -6.49 -11.23
N GLY A 469 -17.69 -6.22 -11.61
CA GLY A 469 -17.13 -6.65 -12.88
C GLY A 469 -17.17 -8.16 -13.10
N GLU A 470 -17.03 -8.61 -14.33
CA GLU A 470 -17.02 -10.03 -14.73
C GLU A 470 -18.22 -10.82 -14.15
N ASN A 471 -19.43 -10.37 -14.51
CA ASN A 471 -20.70 -11.00 -14.15
C ASN A 471 -21.64 -11.06 -15.37
N ARG A 472 -22.94 -11.31 -15.17
CA ARG A 472 -23.96 -11.36 -16.22
C ARG A 472 -25.02 -10.27 -16.04
N LEU A 473 -24.66 -9.15 -15.40
CA LEU A 473 -25.57 -8.07 -15.07
C LEU A 473 -26.08 -7.37 -16.33
N THR A 474 -27.33 -6.95 -16.28
CA THR A 474 -28.06 -6.29 -17.37
C THR A 474 -28.66 -4.95 -16.91
N GLY A 475 -29.43 -4.31 -17.79
CA GLY A 475 -30.12 -3.05 -17.49
C GLY A 475 -29.20 -1.83 -17.60
N LYS A 476 -29.50 -0.79 -16.84
CA LYS A 476 -28.83 0.52 -16.88
C LYS A 476 -28.05 0.79 -15.60
N LEU A 477 -27.15 1.77 -15.68
CA LEU A 477 -26.48 2.28 -14.47
C LEU A 477 -27.48 3.03 -13.58
N PRO A 478 -27.48 2.74 -12.26
CA PRO A 478 -28.35 3.42 -11.30
C PRO A 478 -28.10 4.92 -11.24
N ARG A 479 -29.13 5.72 -11.49
CA ARG A 479 -29.04 7.19 -11.40
C ARG A 479 -28.78 7.68 -9.98
N SER A 480 -29.22 6.92 -8.98
CA SER A 480 -28.99 7.20 -7.57
C SER A 480 -27.51 7.10 -7.14
N PHE A 481 -26.57 6.63 -8.01
CA PHE A 481 -25.13 6.75 -7.74
C PHE A 481 -24.67 8.20 -7.52
N LEU A 482 -25.40 9.20 -8.04
CA LEU A 482 -25.14 10.62 -7.73
C LEU A 482 -25.18 10.93 -6.23
N ASN A 483 -25.90 10.14 -5.44
CA ASN A 483 -25.98 10.29 -4.00
C ASN A 483 -24.75 9.73 -3.27
N CYS A 484 -23.85 9.01 -3.97
CA CYS A 484 -22.69 8.37 -3.40
C CYS A 484 -21.46 9.31 -3.43
N SER A 485 -21.50 10.42 -2.71
CA SER A 485 -20.41 11.42 -2.71
C SER A 485 -19.05 10.87 -2.25
N SER A 486 -19.04 9.76 -1.52
CA SER A 486 -17.81 9.07 -1.07
C SER A 486 -17.24 8.10 -2.10
N LEU A 487 -17.91 7.86 -3.24
CA LEU A 487 -17.55 6.84 -4.21
C LEU A 487 -16.22 7.18 -4.89
N LYS A 488 -15.25 6.28 -4.76
CA LYS A 488 -13.91 6.37 -5.35
C LYS A 488 -13.67 5.35 -6.45
N PHE A 489 -14.27 4.17 -6.32
CA PHE A 489 -14.06 3.04 -7.22
C PHE A 489 -15.40 2.51 -7.71
N LEU A 490 -15.65 2.63 -9.01
CA LEU A 490 -16.82 2.08 -9.71
C LEU A 490 -16.34 1.19 -10.85
N SER A 491 -16.59 -0.12 -10.74
CA SER A 491 -16.31 -1.08 -11.79
C SER A 491 -17.53 -1.95 -12.06
N VAL A 492 -17.98 -1.93 -13.33
CA VAL A 492 -19.05 -2.78 -13.87
C VAL A 492 -18.61 -3.51 -15.14
N ASP A 493 -17.29 -3.58 -15.37
CA ASP A 493 -16.69 -4.15 -16.57
C ASP A 493 -17.10 -5.61 -16.82
N HIS A 494 -17.00 -6.07 -18.08
CA HIS A 494 -17.33 -7.45 -18.48
C HIS A 494 -18.73 -7.91 -17.98
N ASN A 495 -19.76 -7.14 -18.34
CA ASN A 495 -21.15 -7.44 -18.06
C ASN A 495 -22.00 -7.34 -19.35
N ARG A 496 -23.32 -7.19 -19.22
CA ARG A 496 -24.27 -7.02 -20.33
C ARG A 496 -25.09 -5.74 -20.16
N ILE A 497 -24.51 -4.75 -19.47
CA ILE A 497 -25.18 -3.47 -19.19
C ILE A 497 -25.31 -2.68 -20.47
N GLU A 498 -26.51 -2.13 -20.70
CA GLU A 498 -26.86 -1.39 -21.91
C GLU A 498 -27.39 -0.01 -21.52
N ASP A 499 -26.57 1.03 -21.71
CA ASP A 499 -26.92 2.43 -21.40
C ASP A 499 -26.09 3.38 -22.27
N THR A 500 -26.43 4.66 -22.22
CA THR A 500 -25.59 5.72 -22.79
C THR A 500 -24.46 6.09 -21.85
N PHE A 501 -23.47 6.84 -22.33
CA PHE A 501 -22.37 7.32 -21.49
C PHE A 501 -22.90 8.14 -20.31
N PRO A 502 -22.51 7.81 -19.07
CA PRO A 502 -23.09 8.40 -17.87
C PRO A 502 -22.41 9.73 -17.49
N PHE A 503 -22.58 10.78 -18.30
CA PHE A 503 -22.01 12.13 -18.06
C PHE A 503 -22.32 12.70 -16.68
N TRP A 504 -23.46 12.32 -16.11
CA TRP A 504 -23.88 12.75 -14.79
C TRP A 504 -22.95 12.28 -13.66
N LEU A 505 -22.16 11.24 -13.85
CA LEU A 505 -21.14 10.79 -12.85
C LEU A 505 -19.98 11.80 -12.70
N LYS A 506 -19.81 12.76 -13.61
CA LYS A 506 -18.80 13.82 -13.49
C LYS A 506 -18.95 14.65 -12.21
N ASP A 507 -20.17 14.69 -11.65
CA ASP A 507 -20.48 15.45 -10.44
C ASP A 507 -20.03 14.72 -9.15
N LEU A 508 -19.52 13.48 -9.24
CA LEU A 508 -18.96 12.75 -8.12
C LEU A 508 -17.54 13.28 -7.77
N PRO A 509 -17.39 13.91 -6.59
CA PRO A 509 -16.17 14.66 -6.29
C PRO A 509 -14.93 13.79 -6.01
N ASN A 510 -15.13 12.51 -5.71
CA ASN A 510 -14.09 11.60 -5.24
C ASN A 510 -13.82 10.42 -6.17
N LEU A 511 -14.47 10.32 -7.34
CA LEU A 511 -14.35 9.19 -8.24
C LEU A 511 -12.95 9.14 -8.87
N GLN A 512 -12.20 8.07 -8.56
CA GLN A 512 -10.81 7.86 -8.98
C GLN A 512 -10.67 6.74 -10.01
N VAL A 513 -11.50 5.72 -9.92
CA VAL A 513 -11.49 4.56 -10.82
C VAL A 513 -12.87 4.37 -11.40
N PHE A 514 -12.93 4.39 -12.73
CA PHE A 514 -14.18 4.23 -13.46
C PHE A 514 -14.02 3.25 -14.63
N LYS A 515 -14.63 2.05 -14.52
CA LYS A 515 -14.50 0.96 -15.47
C LYS A 515 -15.87 0.50 -16.00
N LEU A 516 -16.07 0.71 -17.31
CA LEU A 516 -17.25 0.24 -18.06
C LEU A 516 -16.90 -0.79 -19.13
N ARG A 517 -15.63 -1.19 -19.23
CA ARG A 517 -15.08 -2.04 -20.28
C ARG A 517 -15.96 -3.28 -20.55
N SER A 518 -15.99 -3.74 -21.82
CA SER A 518 -16.64 -4.98 -22.27
C SER A 518 -18.09 -5.10 -21.80
N ASN A 519 -18.92 -4.15 -22.25
CA ASN A 519 -20.36 -4.07 -22.01
C ASN A 519 -21.10 -3.77 -23.33
N ARG A 520 -22.34 -3.26 -23.25
CA ARG A 520 -23.15 -2.84 -24.39
C ARG A 520 -23.49 -1.35 -24.36
N PHE A 521 -22.61 -0.53 -23.76
CA PHE A 521 -22.79 0.92 -23.75
C PHE A 521 -22.73 1.47 -25.17
N TYR A 522 -23.50 2.51 -25.45
CA TYR A 522 -23.63 3.09 -26.79
C TYR A 522 -23.79 4.62 -26.75
N GLY A 523 -23.81 5.23 -27.95
CA GLY A 523 -23.99 6.66 -28.14
C GLY A 523 -22.70 7.46 -27.93
N PRO A 524 -22.78 8.81 -27.98
CA PRO A 524 -21.61 9.66 -27.95
C PRO A 524 -20.95 9.71 -26.57
N ILE A 525 -19.59 9.80 -26.58
CA ILE A 525 -18.81 10.01 -25.37
C ILE A 525 -18.49 11.50 -25.10
N SER A 526 -18.92 12.39 -25.95
CA SER A 526 -18.88 13.84 -25.74
C SER A 526 -20.20 14.32 -25.12
N SER A 527 -20.08 15.24 -24.15
CA SER A 527 -21.23 15.91 -23.56
C SER A 527 -22.02 16.69 -24.63
N PRO A 528 -23.36 16.78 -24.53
CA PRO A 528 -24.19 17.54 -25.49
C PRO A 528 -23.72 19.00 -25.68
N ASP A 529 -23.14 19.60 -24.66
CA ASP A 529 -22.58 20.96 -24.67
C ASP A 529 -21.15 21.04 -25.24
N GLN A 530 -20.59 19.92 -25.73
CA GLN A 530 -19.21 19.79 -26.23
C GLN A 530 -18.15 20.27 -25.24
N GLY A 531 -18.48 20.30 -23.94
CA GLY A 531 -17.59 20.68 -22.86
C GLY A 531 -16.55 19.59 -22.50
N PRO A 532 -15.66 19.90 -21.55
CA PRO A 532 -14.70 18.92 -21.05
C PRO A 532 -15.40 17.76 -20.33
N LEU A 533 -14.74 16.59 -20.32
CA LEU A 533 -15.23 15.41 -19.58
C LEU A 533 -15.31 15.67 -18.06
N ALA A 534 -14.36 16.44 -17.54
CA ALA A 534 -14.36 17.11 -16.23
C ALA A 534 -14.61 16.20 -15.00
N PHE A 535 -14.04 15.01 -14.94
CA PHE A 535 -13.95 14.23 -13.71
C PHE A 535 -12.76 14.73 -12.86
N PRO A 536 -13.01 15.34 -11.68
CA PRO A 536 -11.95 16.08 -10.99
C PRO A 536 -10.82 15.24 -10.39
N GLU A 537 -11.08 14.01 -10.00
CA GLU A 537 -10.11 13.14 -9.32
C GLU A 537 -9.89 11.80 -10.04
N LEU A 538 -10.28 11.67 -11.32
CA LEU A 538 -10.21 10.40 -12.04
C LEU A 538 -8.77 10.06 -12.44
N HIS A 539 -8.34 8.86 -12.07
CA HIS A 539 -7.02 8.31 -12.37
C HIS A 539 -7.08 7.20 -13.41
N ILE A 540 -8.06 6.31 -13.29
CA ILE A 540 -8.24 5.18 -14.19
C ILE A 540 -9.60 5.29 -14.87
N PHE A 541 -9.56 5.40 -16.19
CA PHE A 541 -10.73 5.52 -17.03
C PHE A 541 -10.70 4.47 -18.14
N GLU A 542 -11.50 3.41 -17.99
CA GLU A 542 -11.58 2.30 -18.93
C GLU A 542 -13.02 2.12 -19.42
N ILE A 543 -13.25 2.41 -20.69
CA ILE A 543 -14.55 2.22 -21.37
C ILE A 543 -14.41 1.37 -22.63
N SER A 544 -13.31 0.64 -22.76
CA SER A 544 -12.98 -0.17 -23.94
C SER A 544 -14.01 -1.27 -24.21
N ASP A 545 -14.01 -1.80 -25.44
CA ASP A 545 -14.88 -2.89 -25.89
C ASP A 545 -16.40 -2.61 -25.65
N ASN A 546 -16.88 -1.50 -26.21
CA ASN A 546 -18.28 -1.08 -26.16
C ASN A 546 -18.73 -0.59 -27.57
N ASN A 547 -19.92 0.05 -27.65
CA ASN A 547 -20.46 0.64 -28.88
C ASN A 547 -20.49 2.18 -28.82
N PHE A 548 -19.57 2.81 -28.10
CA PHE A 548 -19.50 4.26 -28.04
C PHE A 548 -19.15 4.87 -29.38
N THR A 549 -19.73 6.04 -29.67
CA THR A 549 -19.59 6.77 -30.93
C THR A 549 -19.22 8.25 -30.69
N GLY A 550 -19.17 9.04 -31.78
CA GLY A 550 -18.90 10.47 -31.72
C GLY A 550 -17.41 10.80 -31.63
N SER A 551 -17.10 12.09 -31.53
CA SER A 551 -15.75 12.61 -31.50
C SER A 551 -15.39 13.21 -30.15
N LEU A 552 -14.09 13.32 -29.88
CA LEU A 552 -13.57 14.01 -28.69
C LEU A 552 -13.50 15.52 -28.97
N PRO A 553 -14.25 16.37 -28.22
CA PRO A 553 -14.13 17.83 -28.38
C PRO A 553 -12.70 18.33 -28.10
N PRO A 554 -12.28 19.50 -28.64
CA PRO A 554 -10.95 20.06 -28.37
C PRO A 554 -10.63 20.22 -26.87
N SER A 555 -11.64 20.49 -26.04
CA SER A 555 -11.52 20.67 -24.58
C SER A 555 -11.67 19.39 -23.77
N TYR A 556 -11.75 18.19 -24.37
CA TYR A 556 -12.15 16.95 -23.69
C TYR A 556 -11.32 16.64 -22.44
N PHE A 557 -10.00 16.84 -22.49
CA PHE A 557 -9.08 16.58 -21.40
C PHE A 557 -8.75 17.81 -20.54
N VAL A 558 -9.41 18.95 -20.77
CA VAL A 558 -9.25 20.15 -19.94
C VAL A 558 -9.88 19.90 -18.56
N ASN A 559 -9.24 20.39 -17.50
CA ASN A 559 -9.64 20.21 -16.09
C ASN A 559 -9.48 18.79 -15.51
N TRP A 560 -8.83 17.89 -16.24
CA TRP A 560 -8.42 16.61 -15.68
C TRP A 560 -7.22 16.83 -14.75
N LYS A 561 -7.38 16.57 -13.47
CA LYS A 561 -6.29 16.75 -12.49
C LYS A 561 -5.26 15.64 -12.60
N SER A 562 -4.01 16.02 -12.58
CA SER A 562 -2.90 15.06 -12.48
C SER A 562 -2.91 14.40 -11.10
N PRO A 563 -2.86 13.05 -11.04
CA PRO A 563 -2.67 12.37 -9.75
C PRO A 563 -1.34 12.77 -9.13
N SER A 564 -1.31 12.93 -7.82
CA SER A 564 -0.10 13.21 -7.06
C SER A 564 0.26 12.05 -6.16
N LEU A 565 1.55 11.82 -5.95
CA LEU A 565 2.03 10.85 -4.98
C LEU A 565 1.48 11.18 -3.60
N LYS A 566 0.63 10.31 -3.06
CA LYS A 566 0.09 10.40 -1.70
C LYS A 566 0.52 9.15 -0.93
N ILE A 567 1.18 9.35 0.20
CA ILE A 567 1.49 8.28 1.14
C ILE A 567 0.31 8.20 2.11
N ASN A 568 -0.31 7.03 2.23
CA ASN A 568 -1.41 6.81 3.16
C ASN A 568 -0.91 6.75 4.63
N ARG A 569 -1.83 6.67 5.60
CA ARG A 569 -1.48 6.57 7.03
C ARG A 569 -0.64 5.34 7.38
N ALA A 570 -0.75 4.28 6.61
CA ALA A 570 0.07 3.07 6.76
C ALA A 570 1.49 3.22 6.17
N GLY A 571 1.82 4.39 5.59
CA GLY A 571 3.12 4.63 4.96
C GLY A 571 3.27 3.99 3.57
N THR A 572 2.19 3.56 2.93
CA THR A 572 2.20 2.97 1.59
C THR A 572 1.76 3.97 0.52
N MET A 573 2.20 3.73 -0.71
CA MET A 573 1.85 4.54 -1.89
C MET A 573 0.61 4.01 -2.63
N TYR A 574 -0.13 3.07 -2.03
CA TYR A 574 -1.32 2.48 -2.62
C TYR A 574 -2.60 3.24 -2.25
N MET A 575 -3.61 3.19 -3.14
CA MET A 575 -4.97 3.65 -2.87
C MET A 575 -5.65 2.70 -1.89
N ALA A 576 -5.15 2.68 -0.66
CA ALA A 576 -5.62 1.83 0.40
C ALA A 576 -6.49 2.62 1.39
N GLU A 577 -7.29 1.93 2.17
CA GLU A 577 -8.03 2.52 3.27
C GLU A 577 -7.86 1.72 4.55
N ASP A 578 -7.65 2.44 5.64
CA ASP A 578 -7.63 1.83 6.96
C ASP A 578 -9.08 1.53 7.39
N ILE A 579 -9.40 0.24 7.49
CA ILE A 579 -10.67 -0.24 7.98
C ILE A 579 -10.44 -0.89 9.34
N GLY A 580 -10.54 -0.09 10.41
CA GLY A 580 -10.27 -0.54 11.76
C GLY A 580 -8.82 -1.02 11.95
N ALA A 581 -8.64 -2.31 12.17
CA ALA A 581 -7.32 -2.92 12.45
C ALA A 581 -6.55 -3.40 11.21
N SER A 582 -7.10 -3.21 9.99
CA SER A 582 -6.49 -3.66 8.74
C SER A 582 -6.54 -2.59 7.66
N THR A 583 -5.50 -2.56 6.82
CA THR A 583 -5.49 -1.77 5.59
C THR A 583 -6.14 -2.60 4.49
N TYR A 584 -7.08 -2.00 3.77
CA TYR A 584 -7.77 -2.62 2.65
C TYR A 584 -7.20 -2.09 1.33
N ASP A 585 -6.68 -3.00 0.50
CA ASP A 585 -6.16 -2.68 -0.83
C ASP A 585 -7.15 -3.11 -1.91
N ASP A 586 -7.45 -2.22 -2.86
CA ASP A 586 -8.29 -2.54 -4.00
C ASP A 586 -7.51 -3.41 -5.01
N LEU A 587 -8.02 -4.62 -5.30
CA LEU A 587 -7.52 -5.45 -6.40
C LEU A 587 -8.08 -4.90 -7.70
N ILE A 588 -7.24 -4.75 -8.73
CA ILE A 588 -7.63 -4.24 -10.03
C ILE A 588 -6.99 -5.02 -11.18
N ASP A 589 -7.77 -5.29 -12.24
CA ASP A 589 -7.24 -5.75 -13.52
C ASP A 589 -6.96 -4.55 -14.41
N LEU A 590 -5.73 -4.40 -14.86
CA LEU A 590 -5.28 -3.32 -15.74
C LEU A 590 -4.79 -3.89 -17.07
N GLN A 591 -5.07 -3.15 -18.15
CA GLN A 591 -4.41 -3.34 -19.44
C GLN A 591 -3.20 -2.42 -19.51
N TYR A 592 -2.01 -3.00 -19.55
CA TYR A 592 -0.77 -2.25 -19.51
C TYR A 592 0.29 -2.91 -20.39
N LYS A 593 0.91 -2.13 -21.28
CA LYS A 593 1.92 -2.61 -22.24
C LYS A 593 1.44 -3.82 -23.06
N GLY A 594 0.17 -3.83 -23.49
CA GLY A 594 -0.44 -4.92 -24.24
C GLY A 594 -0.76 -6.18 -23.41
N LEU A 595 -0.55 -6.16 -22.10
CA LEU A 595 -0.79 -7.27 -21.20
C LEU A 595 -1.93 -6.98 -20.23
N SER A 596 -2.72 -8.00 -19.89
CA SER A 596 -3.68 -7.94 -18.79
C SER A 596 -3.01 -8.38 -17.51
N MET A 597 -3.03 -7.53 -16.50
CA MET A 597 -2.39 -7.78 -15.20
C MET A 597 -3.38 -7.58 -14.06
N GLU A 598 -3.51 -8.58 -13.20
CA GLU A 598 -4.19 -8.46 -11.92
C GLU A 598 -3.19 -7.92 -10.89
N GLN A 599 -3.44 -6.72 -10.37
CA GLN A 599 -2.57 -6.06 -9.41
C GLN A 599 -3.26 -5.87 -8.06
N MET A 600 -2.56 -6.23 -6.99
CA MET A 600 -2.99 -5.92 -5.62
C MET A 600 -2.57 -4.50 -5.26
N GLY A 601 -3.57 -3.65 -5.05
CA GLY A 601 -3.37 -2.23 -4.76
C GLY A 601 -3.09 -1.38 -6.01
N ILE A 602 -3.67 -0.19 -6.03
CA ILE A 602 -3.46 0.82 -7.09
C ILE A 602 -2.52 1.87 -6.52
N LEU A 603 -1.42 2.13 -7.23
CA LEU A 603 -0.51 3.22 -6.85
C LEU A 603 -1.23 4.57 -6.96
N THR A 604 -1.07 5.42 -5.97
CA THR A 604 -1.76 6.73 -5.90
C THR A 604 -1.42 7.67 -7.05
N PHE A 605 -0.30 7.45 -7.74
CA PHE A 605 0.13 8.23 -8.90
C PHE A 605 -0.17 7.53 -10.24
N TYR A 606 -0.69 6.29 -10.25
CA TYR A 606 -0.98 5.58 -11.49
C TYR A 606 -2.18 6.19 -12.21
N SER A 607 -2.02 6.48 -13.50
CA SER A 607 -3.07 7.05 -14.35
C SER A 607 -3.12 6.34 -15.69
N ALA A 608 -4.31 5.89 -16.09
CA ALA A 608 -4.53 5.15 -17.32
C ALA A 608 -5.86 5.53 -17.99
N ILE A 609 -5.85 5.64 -19.31
CA ILE A 609 -7.03 5.85 -20.15
C ILE A 609 -7.08 4.75 -21.22
N ASP A 610 -8.19 4.00 -21.24
CA ASP A 610 -8.45 3.00 -22.27
C ASP A 610 -9.85 3.22 -22.89
N LEU A 611 -9.86 3.70 -24.13
CA LEU A 611 -11.05 3.89 -24.98
C LEU A 611 -11.11 2.88 -26.13
N SER A 612 -10.23 1.88 -26.16
CA SER A 612 -10.08 0.95 -27.28
C SER A 612 -11.35 0.15 -27.60
N GLY A 613 -11.41 -0.41 -28.81
CA GLY A 613 -12.51 -1.32 -29.17
C GLY A 613 -13.89 -0.65 -29.20
N ASN A 614 -13.98 0.60 -29.68
CA ASN A 614 -15.21 1.35 -29.80
C ASN A 614 -15.42 1.83 -31.26
N LYS A 615 -16.36 2.75 -31.50
CA LYS A 615 -16.65 3.39 -32.78
C LYS A 615 -16.43 4.91 -32.70
N ILE A 616 -15.45 5.32 -31.88
CA ILE A 616 -15.11 6.73 -31.67
C ILE A 616 -14.38 7.24 -32.91
N GLU A 617 -14.76 8.41 -33.39
CA GLU A 617 -14.31 9.00 -34.64
C GLU A 617 -13.68 10.39 -34.47
N GLY A 618 -13.26 11.01 -35.57
CA GLY A 618 -12.68 12.35 -35.55
C GLY A 618 -11.22 12.37 -35.07
N GLN A 619 -10.73 13.54 -34.71
CA GLN A 619 -9.34 13.74 -34.31
C GLN A 619 -9.14 13.55 -32.81
N ILE A 620 -7.96 13.07 -32.39
CA ILE A 620 -7.53 13.13 -30.99
C ILE A 620 -7.19 14.60 -30.69
N PRO A 621 -7.80 15.24 -29.69
CA PRO A 621 -7.59 16.66 -29.43
C PRO A 621 -6.21 16.92 -28.80
N GLU A 622 -5.61 18.09 -29.14
CA GLU A 622 -4.32 18.54 -28.58
C GLU A 622 -4.36 18.70 -27.03
N SER A 623 -5.56 18.84 -26.43
CA SER A 623 -5.71 18.87 -24.96
C SER A 623 -5.23 17.59 -24.28
N ILE A 624 -4.99 16.49 -25.00
CA ILE A 624 -4.37 15.25 -24.46
C ILE A 624 -3.00 15.53 -23.83
N GLY A 625 -2.24 16.51 -24.36
CA GLY A 625 -0.95 16.92 -23.83
C GLY A 625 -0.99 17.60 -22.47
N LEU A 626 -2.18 17.89 -21.92
CA LEU A 626 -2.36 18.39 -20.56
C LEU A 626 -2.21 17.28 -19.50
N LEU A 627 -2.33 16.02 -19.91
CA LEU A 627 -2.29 14.84 -19.04
C LEU A 627 -0.83 14.43 -18.72
N LYS A 628 -0.04 15.31 -18.14
CA LYS A 628 1.41 15.16 -17.96
C LYS A 628 1.83 13.92 -17.15
N THR A 629 0.97 13.42 -16.28
CA THR A 629 1.21 12.26 -15.41
C THR A 629 0.53 10.97 -15.90
N LEU A 630 -0.02 10.99 -17.14
CA LEU A 630 -0.62 9.79 -17.73
C LEU A 630 0.47 8.76 -18.04
N ILE A 631 0.26 7.53 -17.55
CA ILE A 631 1.20 6.41 -17.70
C ILE A 631 0.81 5.52 -18.88
N ALA A 632 -0.50 5.28 -19.08
CA ALA A 632 -0.98 4.43 -20.17
C ALA A 632 -2.13 5.09 -20.94
N LEU A 633 -2.03 5.08 -22.28
CA LEU A 633 -3.07 5.54 -23.19
C LEU A 633 -3.32 4.47 -24.25
N ASN A 634 -4.54 3.97 -24.30
CA ASN A 634 -5.00 3.04 -25.34
C ASN A 634 -6.22 3.60 -26.06
N LEU A 635 -6.07 3.91 -27.35
CA LEU A 635 -7.12 4.38 -28.26
C LEU A 635 -7.29 3.44 -29.45
N SER A 636 -6.74 2.24 -29.39
CA SER A 636 -6.70 1.28 -30.49
C SER A 636 -8.11 0.80 -30.91
N ASN A 637 -8.21 0.28 -32.10
CA ASN A 637 -9.43 -0.34 -32.64
C ASN A 637 -10.65 0.59 -32.52
N ASN A 638 -10.54 1.78 -33.16
CA ASN A 638 -11.56 2.83 -33.25
C ASN A 638 -11.62 3.38 -34.70
N ALA A 639 -12.32 4.48 -34.92
CA ALA A 639 -12.40 5.19 -36.20
C ALA A 639 -11.69 6.56 -36.16
N PHE A 640 -10.69 6.76 -35.29
CA PHE A 640 -9.97 8.03 -35.22
C PHE A 640 -9.26 8.38 -36.53
N THR A 641 -9.39 9.63 -36.95
CA THR A 641 -8.81 10.19 -38.18
C THR A 641 -7.77 11.30 -37.89
N GLY A 642 -7.18 11.88 -38.92
CA GLY A 642 -6.24 12.99 -38.81
C GLY A 642 -4.87 12.59 -38.24
N HIS A 643 -4.08 13.56 -37.79
CA HIS A 643 -2.70 13.38 -37.37
C HIS A 643 -2.61 12.91 -35.90
N ILE A 644 -1.50 12.24 -35.53
CA ILE A 644 -1.14 12.01 -34.13
C ILE A 644 -0.82 13.39 -33.52
N PRO A 645 -1.48 13.80 -32.39
CA PRO A 645 -1.26 15.12 -31.79
C PRO A 645 0.19 15.38 -31.41
N LEU A 646 0.72 16.55 -31.76
CA LEU A 646 2.07 16.95 -31.37
C LEU A 646 2.19 17.08 -29.84
N ALA A 647 1.10 17.47 -29.17
CA ALA A 647 1.03 17.62 -27.72
C ALA A 647 1.24 16.31 -26.94
N LEU A 648 1.11 15.13 -27.55
CA LEU A 648 1.47 13.86 -26.89
C LEU A 648 2.93 13.82 -26.41
N ALA A 649 3.83 14.54 -27.04
CA ALA A 649 5.21 14.70 -26.60
C ALA A 649 5.35 15.40 -25.23
N ASN A 650 4.31 16.06 -24.74
CA ASN A 650 4.29 16.72 -23.43
C ASN A 650 3.88 15.77 -22.27
N VAL A 651 3.44 14.55 -22.59
CA VAL A 651 3.01 13.55 -21.60
C VAL A 651 4.24 12.75 -21.13
N MET A 652 5.05 13.37 -20.30
CA MET A 652 6.42 12.93 -19.99
C MET A 652 6.49 11.60 -19.23
N GLU A 653 5.44 11.23 -18.51
CA GLU A 653 5.36 9.98 -17.73
C GLU A 653 4.79 8.80 -18.55
N LEU A 654 4.53 9.00 -19.85
CA LEU A 654 3.88 7.98 -20.67
C LEU A 654 4.81 6.77 -20.89
N GLU A 655 4.35 5.60 -20.45
CA GLU A 655 5.05 4.31 -20.60
C GLU A 655 4.43 3.42 -21.67
N SER A 656 3.12 3.56 -21.93
CA SER A 656 2.38 2.73 -22.88
C SER A 656 1.47 3.57 -23.74
N LEU A 657 1.63 3.48 -25.08
CA LEU A 657 0.82 4.17 -26.07
C LEU A 657 0.35 3.17 -27.13
N ASP A 658 -0.97 2.96 -27.25
CA ASP A 658 -1.56 2.17 -28.32
C ASP A 658 -2.58 2.99 -29.13
N LEU A 659 -2.25 3.28 -30.39
CA LEU A 659 -3.09 3.97 -31.37
C LEU A 659 -3.42 3.07 -32.58
N SER A 660 -3.14 1.77 -32.48
CA SER A 660 -3.27 0.83 -33.58
C SER A 660 -4.72 0.66 -34.07
N ARG A 661 -4.89 0.14 -35.29
CA ARG A 661 -6.21 -0.16 -35.88
C ARG A 661 -7.16 1.04 -35.86
N ASN A 662 -6.71 2.14 -36.53
CA ASN A 662 -7.47 3.36 -36.70
C ASN A 662 -7.32 3.88 -38.15
N GLN A 663 -7.79 5.10 -38.42
CA GLN A 663 -7.67 5.79 -39.74
C GLN A 663 -6.74 6.97 -39.63
N ARG A 664 -5.69 6.89 -38.78
CA ARG A 664 -4.74 7.99 -38.55
C ARG A 664 -3.85 8.20 -39.74
N SER A 665 -3.60 9.47 -40.11
CA SER A 665 -2.77 9.86 -41.22
C SER A 665 -1.61 10.76 -40.81
N GLY A 666 -0.77 11.16 -41.79
CA GLY A 666 0.39 12.02 -41.51
C GLY A 666 1.58 11.22 -40.95
N THR A 667 2.46 11.88 -40.22
CA THR A 667 3.70 11.30 -39.73
C THR A 667 3.61 10.98 -38.20
N ILE A 668 4.47 10.11 -37.75
CA ILE A 668 4.69 9.92 -36.29
C ILE A 668 5.45 11.15 -35.77
N PRO A 669 4.93 11.91 -34.79
CA PRO A 669 5.58 13.11 -34.31
C PRO A 669 7.00 12.82 -33.76
N SER A 670 7.99 13.57 -34.25
CA SER A 670 9.38 13.43 -33.82
C SER A 670 9.58 13.70 -32.32
N GLY A 671 8.68 14.47 -31.69
CA GLY A 671 8.70 14.73 -30.27
C GLY A 671 8.51 13.47 -29.38
N LEU A 672 7.88 12.41 -29.90
CA LEU A 672 7.68 11.16 -29.13
C LEU A 672 9.00 10.48 -28.76
N LYS A 673 10.08 10.70 -29.50
CA LYS A 673 11.42 10.18 -29.17
C LYS A 673 11.98 10.71 -27.84
N SER A 674 11.46 11.83 -27.34
CA SER A 674 11.88 12.44 -26.06
C SER A 674 11.21 11.84 -24.83
N LEU A 675 10.20 10.98 -25.02
CA LEU A 675 9.51 10.30 -23.92
C LEU A 675 10.38 9.14 -23.38
N SER A 676 11.17 9.45 -22.35
CA SER A 676 12.19 8.53 -21.82
C SER A 676 11.61 7.28 -21.15
N PHE A 677 10.34 7.30 -20.71
CA PHE A 677 9.65 6.18 -20.08
C PHE A 677 8.85 5.33 -21.07
N LEU A 678 8.71 5.74 -22.32
CA LEU A 678 7.86 5.06 -23.30
C LEU A 678 8.40 3.65 -23.61
N ALA A 679 7.91 2.64 -22.91
CA ALA A 679 8.33 1.25 -23.04
C ALA A 679 7.52 0.46 -24.06
N HIS A 680 6.32 0.93 -24.43
CA HIS A 680 5.45 0.30 -25.42
C HIS A 680 4.80 1.35 -26.29
N ILE A 681 4.98 1.26 -27.62
CA ILE A 681 4.23 2.03 -28.62
C ILE A 681 3.69 1.08 -29.67
N ASN A 682 2.42 1.25 -30.04
CA ASN A 682 1.79 0.53 -31.15
C ASN A 682 0.98 1.52 -32.00
N VAL A 683 1.37 1.70 -33.24
CA VAL A 683 0.69 2.54 -34.24
C VAL A 683 0.31 1.74 -35.49
N SER A 684 0.36 0.42 -35.42
CA SER A 684 0.08 -0.48 -36.53
C SER A 684 -1.33 -0.31 -37.11
N HIS A 685 -1.52 -0.71 -38.37
CA HIS A 685 -2.82 -0.69 -39.04
C HIS A 685 -3.49 0.70 -39.03
N ASN A 686 -2.78 1.69 -39.57
CA ASN A 686 -3.24 3.05 -39.80
C ASN A 686 -2.91 3.51 -41.25
N GLN A 687 -2.96 4.79 -41.53
CA GLN A 687 -2.58 5.41 -42.83
C GLN A 687 -1.39 6.36 -42.62
N LEU A 688 -0.50 6.02 -41.69
CA LEU A 688 0.68 6.83 -41.40
C LEU A 688 1.73 6.73 -42.50
N LYS A 689 2.55 7.77 -42.64
CA LYS A 689 3.58 7.86 -43.68
C LYS A 689 4.84 8.57 -43.18
N GLY A 690 5.92 8.41 -43.93
CA GLY A 690 7.21 9.04 -43.65
C GLY A 690 8.08 8.20 -42.72
N GLU A 691 9.21 8.74 -42.36
CA GLU A 691 10.21 8.05 -41.55
C GLU A 691 9.77 7.88 -40.08
N ILE A 692 9.99 6.70 -39.51
CA ILE A 692 9.78 6.43 -38.09
C ILE A 692 10.85 7.21 -37.28
N PRO A 693 10.45 8.05 -36.32
CA PRO A 693 11.41 8.83 -35.52
C PRO A 693 12.43 7.93 -34.82
N GLN A 694 13.71 8.13 -35.07
CA GLN A 694 14.78 7.37 -34.47
C GLN A 694 15.05 7.81 -33.04
N GLY A 695 14.99 6.86 -32.11
CA GLY A 695 15.23 7.09 -30.67
C GLY A 695 15.21 5.75 -29.91
N THR A 696 15.95 5.66 -28.81
CA THR A 696 16.14 4.41 -28.06
C THR A 696 14.85 3.69 -27.70
N GLN A 697 13.81 4.42 -27.38
CA GLN A 697 12.49 3.87 -26.99
C GLN A 697 11.65 3.41 -28.21
N ILE A 698 11.83 4.02 -29.38
CA ILE A 698 11.05 3.70 -30.58
C ILE A 698 11.71 2.62 -31.40
N THR A 699 13.01 2.73 -31.64
CA THR A 699 13.78 1.74 -32.46
C THR A 699 13.88 0.36 -31.81
N GLY A 700 13.73 0.27 -30.48
CA GLY A 700 13.69 -1.00 -29.73
C GLY A 700 12.34 -1.73 -29.76
N GLN A 701 11.31 -1.16 -30.39
CA GLN A 701 9.98 -1.79 -30.49
C GLN A 701 9.96 -2.86 -31.58
N SER A 702 8.98 -3.78 -31.47
CA SER A 702 8.81 -4.80 -32.50
C SER A 702 8.34 -4.22 -33.83
N LYS A 703 8.71 -4.84 -34.96
CA LYS A 703 8.23 -4.50 -36.31
C LYS A 703 6.70 -4.45 -36.36
N SER A 704 6.03 -5.39 -35.70
CA SER A 704 4.56 -5.48 -35.64
C SER A 704 3.87 -4.25 -35.07
N SER A 705 4.56 -3.43 -34.28
CA SER A 705 4.04 -2.16 -33.72
C SER A 705 3.83 -1.07 -34.78
N PHE A 706 4.41 -1.22 -35.99
CA PHE A 706 4.37 -0.25 -37.08
C PHE A 706 3.75 -0.81 -38.38
N GLU A 707 3.57 -2.13 -38.47
CA GLU A 707 3.02 -2.81 -39.64
C GLU A 707 1.62 -2.30 -40.01
N GLY A 708 1.22 -2.52 -41.30
CA GLY A 708 -0.08 -2.10 -41.78
C GLY A 708 -0.21 -0.59 -42.01
N ASN A 709 0.91 0.11 -42.19
CA ASN A 709 1.01 1.51 -42.62
C ASN A 709 1.83 1.59 -43.90
N ALA A 710 1.16 1.58 -45.06
CA ALA A 710 1.83 1.51 -46.38
C ALA A 710 2.81 2.66 -46.71
N GLY A 711 2.80 3.72 -45.93
CA GLY A 711 3.66 4.88 -46.13
C GLY A 711 4.77 5.09 -45.12
N LEU A 712 4.90 4.20 -44.11
CA LEU A 712 5.98 4.26 -43.11
C LEU A 712 7.25 3.57 -43.62
N CYS A 713 8.41 4.09 -43.23
CA CYS A 713 9.71 3.57 -43.58
C CYS A 713 10.72 3.78 -42.44
N GLY A 714 11.88 3.15 -42.52
CA GLY A 714 12.92 3.21 -41.50
C GLY A 714 12.74 2.21 -40.35
N LEU A 715 13.76 2.05 -39.49
CA LEU A 715 13.73 1.08 -38.41
C LEU A 715 12.58 1.32 -37.43
N PRO A 716 11.92 0.25 -36.91
CA PRO A 716 12.26 -1.18 -37.09
C PRO A 716 11.64 -1.86 -38.32
N LEU A 717 10.99 -1.10 -39.24
CA LEU A 717 10.61 -1.61 -40.53
C LEU A 717 11.88 -1.69 -41.43
N GLU A 718 12.00 -2.71 -42.25
CA GLU A 718 13.13 -2.90 -43.13
C GLU A 718 13.05 -2.06 -44.41
N GLU A 719 11.94 -1.32 -44.59
CA GLU A 719 11.67 -0.49 -45.76
C GLU A 719 12.50 0.78 -45.76
N SER A 720 13.33 0.99 -46.80
CA SER A 720 14.13 2.18 -46.97
C SER A 720 13.25 3.40 -47.30
N CYS A 721 13.47 4.53 -46.62
CA CYS A 721 12.81 5.80 -46.88
C CYS A 721 13.33 6.49 -48.18
N PHE A 722 14.45 6.02 -48.71
CA PHE A 722 15.00 6.46 -49.98
C PHE A 722 14.67 5.40 -51.04
N GLY A 723 14.05 5.80 -52.15
CA GLY A 723 13.74 4.87 -53.24
C GLY A 723 14.99 4.12 -53.70
N PRO A 724 14.83 3.00 -54.45
CA PRO A 724 15.95 2.20 -54.85
C PRO A 724 17.02 3.07 -55.50
N PRO A 725 18.31 2.89 -55.14
CA PRO A 725 19.37 3.71 -55.69
C PRO A 725 19.31 3.63 -57.23
N THR A 726 19.32 4.79 -57.89
CA THR A 726 19.36 4.90 -59.34
C THR A 726 20.55 4.09 -59.86
N GLN A 727 20.28 3.03 -60.60
CA GLN A 727 21.30 2.16 -61.17
C GLN A 727 22.23 2.97 -62.04
N GLN A 728 23.47 3.19 -61.64
CA GLN A 728 24.56 3.49 -62.55
C GLN A 728 24.91 2.23 -63.35
N PRO A 729 25.32 2.36 -64.63
CA PRO A 729 25.60 1.18 -65.49
C PRO A 729 26.69 0.32 -64.86
N LYS A 730 26.43 -0.96 -64.77
CA LYS A 730 27.39 -1.98 -64.34
C LYS A 730 28.54 -2.11 -65.35
N GLU A 731 29.75 -1.96 -64.89
CA GLU A 731 30.90 -2.66 -65.42
C GLU A 731 30.85 -4.10 -64.94
N GLU A 732 31.02 -5.06 -65.86
CA GLU A 732 31.03 -6.50 -65.60
C GLU A 732 32.27 -6.85 -64.77
N GLU A 733 32.10 -7.31 -63.54
CA GLU A 733 33.09 -8.09 -62.81
C GLU A 733 32.45 -9.39 -62.25
N GLU A 734 33.21 -10.43 -62.28
CA GLU A 734 32.92 -11.86 -62.19
C GLU A 734 32.16 -12.27 -60.92
N GLU A 735 31.29 -13.29 -61.13
CA GLU A 735 30.55 -13.99 -60.08
C GLU A 735 31.49 -14.67 -59.08
N GLU A 736 31.63 -14.10 -57.85
CA GLU A 736 31.92 -14.86 -56.65
C GLU A 736 30.60 -15.16 -55.93
N LYS A 737 30.36 -16.46 -55.72
CA LYS A 737 29.22 -17.02 -55.00
C LYS A 737 29.25 -16.51 -53.54
N GLU A 738 28.35 -15.59 -53.17
CA GLU A 738 28.05 -15.33 -51.77
C GLU A 738 27.35 -16.56 -51.16
N GLU A 739 28.06 -17.25 -50.26
CA GLU A 739 27.49 -18.17 -49.32
C GLU A 739 26.59 -17.39 -48.35
N GLU A 740 25.35 -17.81 -48.17
CA GLU A 740 24.42 -17.30 -47.14
C GLU A 740 25.17 -17.30 -45.80
N GLU A 741 25.38 -16.14 -45.18
CA GLU A 741 25.87 -16.01 -43.81
C GLU A 741 24.84 -16.57 -42.83
N VAL A 742 24.88 -17.89 -42.64
CA VAL A 742 24.27 -18.54 -41.50
C VAL A 742 24.93 -17.96 -40.24
N LEU A 743 24.11 -17.43 -39.34
CA LEU A 743 24.36 -16.88 -38.02
C LEU A 743 25.76 -17.32 -37.49
N ASN A 744 26.68 -16.37 -37.30
CA ASN A 744 28.05 -16.67 -36.88
C ASN A 744 28.07 -17.24 -35.43
N TRP A 745 27.90 -18.57 -35.33
CA TRP A 745 27.87 -19.29 -34.05
C TRP A 745 29.12 -19.08 -33.19
N ARG A 746 30.26 -18.70 -33.78
CA ARG A 746 31.46 -18.34 -33.02
C ARG A 746 31.30 -17.03 -32.27
N GLY A 747 30.63 -16.02 -32.83
CA GLY A 747 30.31 -14.77 -32.15
C GLY A 747 29.32 -14.98 -31.02
N VAL A 748 28.31 -15.83 -31.25
CA VAL A 748 27.31 -16.21 -30.22
C VAL A 748 27.97 -17.02 -29.10
N ALA A 749 28.86 -17.94 -29.38
CA ALA A 749 29.57 -18.74 -28.37
C ALA A 749 30.54 -17.91 -27.53
N ILE A 750 31.18 -16.90 -28.13
CA ILE A 750 32.13 -15.99 -27.42
C ILE A 750 31.37 -14.97 -26.52
N GLY A 751 30.17 -14.55 -26.93
CA GLY A 751 29.36 -13.62 -26.13
C GLY A 751 28.46 -14.31 -25.11
N PHE A 752 27.79 -15.38 -25.50
CA PHE A 752 26.81 -16.07 -24.65
C PHE A 752 27.46 -16.95 -23.57
N GLY A 753 28.55 -17.67 -23.91
CA GLY A 753 29.24 -18.54 -22.96
C GLY A 753 29.78 -17.80 -21.72
N PRO A 754 30.62 -16.76 -21.87
CA PRO A 754 31.08 -15.92 -20.77
C PRO A 754 29.94 -15.18 -20.03
N GLY A 755 28.92 -14.74 -20.74
CA GLY A 755 27.76 -14.08 -20.16
C GLY A 755 26.94 -14.99 -19.23
N VAL A 756 26.71 -16.23 -19.64
CA VAL A 756 26.04 -17.25 -18.80
C VAL A 756 26.91 -17.64 -17.60
N LEU A 757 28.20 -17.83 -17.79
CA LEU A 757 29.11 -18.14 -16.69
C LEU A 757 29.22 -16.99 -15.68
N LEU A 758 29.28 -15.75 -16.14
CA LEU A 758 29.28 -14.57 -15.30
C LEU A 758 27.91 -14.43 -14.56
N GLY A 759 26.82 -14.65 -15.26
CA GLY A 759 25.48 -14.66 -14.67
C GLY A 759 25.30 -15.73 -13.60
N LEU A 760 25.80 -16.94 -13.83
CA LEU A 760 25.81 -18.05 -12.86
C LEU A 760 26.71 -17.74 -11.66
N ALA A 761 27.87 -17.16 -11.89
CA ALA A 761 28.78 -16.74 -10.81
C ALA A 761 28.15 -15.64 -9.95
N ILE A 762 27.52 -14.64 -10.57
CA ILE A 762 26.79 -13.58 -9.87
C ILE A 762 25.60 -14.18 -9.10
N ALA A 763 24.83 -15.08 -9.71
CA ALA A 763 23.71 -15.76 -9.07
C ALA A 763 24.18 -16.61 -7.87
N GLN A 764 25.32 -17.30 -7.99
CA GLN A 764 25.91 -18.09 -6.91
C GLN A 764 26.46 -17.22 -5.77
N VAL A 765 27.03 -16.06 -6.09
CA VAL A 765 27.45 -15.06 -5.10
C VAL A 765 26.22 -14.47 -4.39
N ILE A 766 25.17 -14.11 -5.13
CA ILE A 766 23.91 -13.61 -4.55
C ILE A 766 23.25 -14.68 -3.69
N ALA A 767 23.21 -15.93 -4.15
CA ALA A 767 22.67 -17.07 -3.38
C ALA A 767 23.46 -17.34 -2.10
N SER A 768 24.78 -17.13 -2.13
CA SER A 768 25.67 -17.36 -0.97
C SER A 768 25.62 -16.20 0.04
N TYR A 769 25.46 -14.96 -0.42
CA TYR A 769 25.51 -13.77 0.43
C TYR A 769 24.14 -13.13 0.73
N LYS A 770 23.09 -13.37 -0.10
CA LYS A 770 21.74 -12.86 0.08
C LYS A 770 20.66 -13.79 -0.48
N PRO A 771 20.47 -14.99 0.08
CA PRO A 771 19.48 -15.96 -0.42
C PRO A 771 18.04 -15.42 -0.39
N GLU A 772 17.73 -14.52 0.52
CA GLU A 772 16.40 -13.90 0.65
C GLU A 772 16.01 -13.02 -0.55
N TRP A 773 16.99 -12.48 -1.26
CA TRP A 773 16.76 -11.64 -2.44
C TRP A 773 16.31 -12.48 -3.66
N LEU A 774 16.87 -13.67 -3.81
CA LEU A 774 16.48 -14.63 -4.85
C LEU A 774 15.07 -15.18 -4.62
N ILE A 775 14.71 -15.46 -3.36
CA ILE A 775 13.36 -15.91 -3.00
C ILE A 775 12.33 -14.80 -3.27
N LYS A 776 12.67 -13.55 -3.03
CA LYS A 776 11.79 -12.40 -3.35
C LYS A 776 11.55 -12.22 -4.86
N ILE A 777 12.53 -12.52 -5.71
CA ILE A 777 12.40 -12.42 -7.17
C ILE A 777 11.66 -13.63 -7.76
N MET A 778 11.78 -14.81 -7.14
CA MET A 778 11.10 -16.04 -7.63
C MET A 778 9.67 -16.20 -7.08
N CYS A 779 9.26 -15.40 -6.10
CA CYS A 779 7.90 -15.42 -5.53
C CYS A 779 7.09 -14.14 -5.89
N GLN A 780 7.56 -13.32 -6.79
CA GLN A 780 6.80 -12.33 -7.55
C GLN A 780 6.44 -12.96 -8.90
#